data_c521cdb295e143b45bc7138d1057e8a7
#
_entry.id   c521cdb295e143b45bc7138d1057e8a7
#
_cell.length_a   1.000
_cell.length_b   1.000
_cell.length_c   1.000
_cell.angle_alpha   90.00
_cell.angle_beta   90.00
_cell.angle_gamma   90.00
#
_symmetry.space_group_name_H-M   'P 1'
#
loop_
_entity.id
_entity.type
_entity.pdbx_description
1 polymer ?
#
loop_
_entity_poly.entity_id
_entity_poly.type
_entity_poly.pdbx_seq_one_letter_code
_entity_poly.pdbx_strand_id
1 'polypeptide(L)'
;MRNLKLFLALIWTLPLVAQQGFVHNEGQWQEPFSFKIQLGPNSLFLTPDSLVLSVLDPSDFHNEHIGEHHHYSDTLHYHHFSMVFNASQTMQWFGEDPYDAPLSYFVGKQDFWRSGVQSFHKVRARNVYPGIDLVVYEAAGGFKFDWELAAGADPEQISIAYHGLDGWQVKGKELVLQTRFGSLVEEMPYALQKEHTVRARYKETNGYLGYDLGRFRRDEPLTIDPIYIFSTYTGSSVDNFGYTATFDDSSNAIGGGIAFGIGYPTTLGAVDLSFNGGVFDVAISKFSADGSQLLWSTYLGGSNLDQPYSMDCDENGNVYILGSTGSDDFGVTATAYDTSFAGGASITAEYYTFNQGTDLFVSKINAAGNQLVGSTYIGGAGSDGINDSLRFNYGDSFRGEIEVQRNGGAVYFVSSTFSSSYPTIAPATTHQGGQDGVISVLNRDLTQLLASTYAGTSGNEALYSIALADKQGLNFPSPSFKFTPFYASGSIGPNTDSSFAMGWLNIAYDNSIPTSNDQDALLLSGYLDPLGIGTVNFVMSAIDVQADSGYNQHFFVETHSETDTASVVTVVGQHKGGLVADSLTWGQPGSAQYFQRYKQDGNSGFIKLKTAVWGDSAHATIDVSPTALLVDDCGNTYFSGWGGSPNPEGNTENMALSANAFQTTTDGRDFYFLVLDPDWMSPRLATYFGGTGREHVDGGTSRFDRTGRIFQAVCAGCGGTSTYPTFPNNVYASSNGSSNCNLAVTVIDLDVQNARVSVQPDPPVFCLPNTFSILDSSINVQDYTVYWGDGNSTTNSSLQGGHIYASPGTYPVQVIGHDTICDTWDTATFTVQVNPAYDSVYTSYTYDFCDPLRAVTAQLIHASDSTLVTDRILDWTISGATFTTPQVITNLPSAGYNVITLTTVDTVCNVVQSFTDTLFFRLPPYLNMISDPEECTSDETVDFIPVFNSVYQGYSWLVNSVDQGS
;
A
#
# COMPACT_ATOMS: atom_id res chain seq x y z
N MET A 1 -61.39 -29.80 -18.83
CA MET A 1 -60.67 -29.60 -17.54
C MET A 1 -59.43 -30.47 -17.50
N ARG A 2 -58.42 -30.09 -18.24
CA ARG A 2 -57.11 -30.72 -18.26
C ARG A 2 -56.24 -29.73 -19.06
N ASN A 3 -55.51 -28.82 -18.44
CA ASN A 3 -54.39 -28.02 -18.94
C ASN A 3 -54.24 -26.75 -18.11
N LEU A 4 -54.04 -26.92 -16.77
CA LEU A 4 -53.67 -25.79 -15.91
C LEU A 4 -52.78 -26.27 -14.76
N LYS A 5 -51.76 -27.03 -15.07
CA LYS A 5 -50.76 -27.48 -14.05
C LYS A 5 -49.31 -27.47 -14.58
N LEU A 6 -48.99 -26.65 -15.55
CA LEU A 6 -47.61 -26.59 -16.08
C LEU A 6 -47.06 -25.16 -16.18
N PHE A 7 -47.49 -24.26 -15.30
CA PHE A 7 -47.01 -22.88 -15.30
C PHE A 7 -46.61 -22.35 -13.89
N LEU A 8 -46.49 -23.25 -12.91
CA LEU A 8 -46.11 -22.87 -11.55
C LEU A 8 -44.75 -23.44 -11.07
N ALA A 9 -43.94 -23.97 -11.98
CA ALA A 9 -42.63 -24.55 -11.60
C ALA A 9 -41.44 -23.85 -12.23
N LEU A 10 -41.62 -22.62 -12.70
CA LEU A 10 -40.51 -21.82 -13.29
C LEU A 10 -40.31 -20.42 -12.66
N ILE A 11 -40.77 -20.24 -11.45
CA ILE A 11 -40.60 -18.93 -10.71
C ILE A 11 -39.73 -19.11 -9.47
N TRP A 12 -38.94 -20.17 -9.33
CA TRP A 12 -38.14 -20.40 -8.12
C TRP A 12 -36.63 -20.48 -8.36
N THR A 13 -36.10 -19.82 -9.39
CA THR A 13 -34.64 -19.63 -9.51
C THR A 13 -34.31 -18.32 -10.23
N LEU A 14 -34.87 -17.21 -9.76
CA LEU A 14 -34.17 -15.94 -9.92
C LEU A 14 -33.42 -15.73 -8.59
N PRO A 15 -32.09 -15.62 -8.60
CA PRO A 15 -31.41 -15.09 -7.45
C PRO A 15 -32.03 -13.71 -7.19
N LEU A 16 -32.53 -13.48 -6.00
CA LEU A 16 -32.74 -12.13 -5.50
C LEU A 16 -31.33 -11.52 -5.50
N VAL A 17 -31.00 -10.81 -6.56
CA VAL A 17 -29.88 -9.88 -6.54
C VAL A 17 -30.26 -8.90 -5.44
N ALA A 18 -29.62 -9.02 -4.28
CA ALA A 18 -29.74 -8.02 -3.22
C ALA A 18 -29.35 -6.70 -3.86
N GLN A 19 -30.25 -5.75 -3.79
CA GLN A 19 -30.01 -4.43 -4.33
C GLN A 19 -28.78 -3.83 -3.67
N GLN A 20 -27.85 -3.43 -4.47
CA GLN A 20 -26.64 -2.74 -4.09
C GLN A 20 -26.77 -1.26 -4.44
N GLY A 21 -25.99 -0.42 -3.74
CA GLY A 21 -25.87 0.99 -4.01
C GLY A 21 -26.59 1.93 -3.05
N PHE A 22 -26.15 3.18 -3.12
CA PHE A 22 -26.74 4.30 -2.41
C PHE A 22 -28.03 4.72 -3.10
N VAL A 23 -29.16 4.40 -2.54
CA VAL A 23 -30.48 4.75 -3.07
C VAL A 23 -30.87 6.15 -2.65
N HIS A 24 -31.15 7.01 -3.63
CA HIS A 24 -31.63 8.36 -3.37
C HIS A 24 -33.04 8.35 -2.74
N ASN A 25 -33.26 9.14 -1.69
CA ASN A 25 -34.57 9.34 -1.09
C ASN A 25 -35.35 10.40 -1.87
N GLU A 26 -36.20 9.96 -2.77
CA GLU A 26 -37.10 10.79 -3.55
C GLU A 26 -38.49 10.90 -2.91
N GLY A 27 -38.60 10.58 -1.62
CA GLY A 27 -39.84 10.60 -0.86
C GLY A 27 -40.51 9.24 -0.73
N GLN A 28 -39.83 8.14 -1.06
CA GLN A 28 -40.25 6.78 -0.72
C GLN A 28 -40.10 6.46 0.77
N TRP A 29 -39.25 7.21 1.48
CA TRP A 29 -39.09 7.18 2.93
C TRP A 29 -39.38 8.55 3.53
N GLN A 30 -39.98 8.58 4.71
CA GLN A 30 -40.36 9.83 5.41
C GLN A 30 -39.21 10.43 6.24
N GLU A 31 -38.20 9.62 6.55
CA GLU A 31 -37.09 9.99 7.39
C GLU A 31 -36.18 11.00 6.64
N PRO A 32 -35.55 11.95 7.36
CA PRO A 32 -34.82 13.07 6.75
C PRO A 32 -33.38 12.69 6.37
N PHE A 33 -33.19 11.67 5.57
CA PHE A 33 -31.91 11.33 4.95
C PHE A 33 -31.96 11.50 3.44
N SER A 34 -30.80 11.77 2.84
CA SER A 34 -30.67 11.94 1.37
C SER A 34 -30.46 10.63 0.64
N PHE A 35 -29.63 9.75 1.19
CA PHE A 35 -29.31 8.43 0.63
C PHE A 35 -29.33 7.36 1.70
N LYS A 36 -29.65 6.14 1.28
CA LYS A 36 -29.57 4.95 2.08
C LYS A 36 -28.82 3.85 1.31
N ILE A 37 -27.94 3.12 1.97
CA ILE A 37 -27.42 1.84 1.47
C ILE A 37 -27.76 0.72 2.44
N GLN A 38 -28.08 -0.46 1.90
CA GLN A 38 -28.30 -1.69 2.68
C GLN A 38 -27.02 -2.52 2.68
N LEU A 39 -26.49 -2.82 3.83
CA LEU A 39 -25.22 -3.52 4.05
C LEU A 39 -25.47 -4.88 4.69
N GLY A 40 -25.97 -5.83 3.90
CA GLY A 40 -26.48 -7.07 4.45
C GLY A 40 -27.66 -6.82 5.41
N PRO A 41 -27.56 -7.24 6.69
CA PRO A 41 -28.60 -6.94 7.70
C PRO A 41 -28.52 -5.49 8.24
N ASN A 42 -27.41 -4.81 8.01
CA ASN A 42 -27.15 -3.45 8.51
C ASN A 42 -27.58 -2.40 7.48
N SER A 43 -27.68 -1.14 7.90
CA SER A 43 -27.98 -0.02 6.99
C SER A 43 -27.18 1.21 7.36
N LEU A 44 -26.78 1.97 6.33
CA LEU A 44 -26.21 3.30 6.48
C LEU A 44 -27.16 4.34 5.87
N PHE A 45 -27.38 5.42 6.59
CA PHE A 45 -28.19 6.55 6.16
C PHE A 45 -27.31 7.81 6.15
N LEU A 46 -27.38 8.56 5.04
CA LEU A 46 -26.65 9.81 4.85
C LEU A 46 -27.61 10.98 5.08
N THR A 47 -27.38 11.71 6.16
CA THR A 47 -28.17 12.84 6.57
C THR A 47 -27.48 14.17 6.24
N PRO A 48 -28.14 15.33 6.39
CA PRO A 48 -27.49 16.61 6.16
C PRO A 48 -26.36 16.98 7.14
N ASP A 49 -26.17 16.26 8.24
CA ASP A 49 -25.19 16.57 9.28
C ASP A 49 -24.42 15.36 9.81
N SER A 50 -24.77 14.13 9.37
CA SER A 50 -24.20 12.91 9.94
C SER A 50 -24.31 11.69 9.01
N LEU A 51 -23.51 10.69 9.29
CA LEU A 51 -23.67 9.31 8.84
C LEU A 51 -24.30 8.51 9.97
N VAL A 52 -25.43 7.84 9.74
CA VAL A 52 -26.12 7.05 10.75
C VAL A 52 -26.07 5.57 10.39
N LEU A 53 -25.41 4.78 11.22
CA LEU A 53 -25.37 3.31 11.08
C LEU A 53 -26.43 2.65 11.96
N SER A 54 -27.07 1.64 11.37
CA SER A 54 -27.99 0.73 12.04
C SER A 54 -27.42 -0.67 11.96
N VAL A 55 -26.95 -1.21 13.08
CA VAL A 55 -26.33 -2.52 13.19
C VAL A 55 -27.33 -3.47 13.84
N LEU A 56 -27.61 -4.59 13.21
CA LEU A 56 -28.49 -5.62 13.73
C LEU A 56 -27.74 -6.57 14.65
N ASP A 57 -28.42 -7.08 15.67
CA ASP A 57 -27.87 -8.11 16.57
C ASP A 57 -27.64 -9.42 15.80
N PRO A 58 -26.40 -9.90 15.65
CA PRO A 58 -26.13 -11.16 14.96
C PRO A 58 -26.79 -12.37 15.63
N SER A 59 -27.10 -12.29 16.92
CA SER A 59 -27.75 -13.38 17.66
C SER A 59 -29.20 -13.59 17.29
N ASP A 60 -29.83 -12.59 16.64
CA ASP A 60 -31.20 -12.74 16.12
C ASP A 60 -31.28 -13.70 14.91
N PHE A 61 -30.13 -14.10 14.35
CA PHE A 61 -30.01 -15.05 13.21
C PHE A 61 -29.26 -16.34 13.56
N HIS A 62 -29.49 -16.91 14.74
CA HIS A 62 -28.89 -18.20 15.06
C HIS A 62 -29.41 -19.27 14.14
N ASN A 63 -28.59 -19.76 13.20
CA ASN A 63 -28.79 -21.01 12.49
C ASN A 63 -28.34 -22.17 13.38
N GLU A 64 -29.25 -22.81 14.08
CA GLU A 64 -29.02 -24.16 14.58
C GLU A 64 -29.07 -25.13 13.37
N HIS A 65 -27.91 -25.53 12.88
CA HIS A 65 -27.80 -26.72 12.07
C HIS A 65 -28.06 -27.93 12.96
N ILE A 66 -29.29 -28.40 12.98
CA ILE A 66 -29.74 -29.77 13.07
C ILE A 66 -31.29 -29.74 13.28
N GLY A 67 -32.03 -30.10 12.21
CA GLY A 67 -33.38 -30.64 12.21
C GLY A 67 -34.48 -29.83 12.92
N GLU A 68 -35.43 -29.36 12.11
CA GLU A 68 -36.76 -28.91 12.43
C GLU A 68 -36.96 -27.50 13.02
N HIS A 69 -37.64 -26.68 12.21
CA HIS A 69 -38.31 -25.41 12.51
C HIS A 69 -37.42 -24.20 12.72
N HIS A 70 -37.38 -23.33 11.70
CA HIS A 70 -36.88 -21.96 11.77
C HIS A 70 -37.71 -21.15 12.76
N HIS A 71 -37.21 -20.92 13.96
CA HIS A 71 -37.70 -19.89 14.85
C HIS A 71 -36.92 -18.61 14.53
N TYR A 72 -37.51 -17.74 13.70
CA TYR A 72 -37.07 -16.34 13.67
C TYR A 72 -37.50 -15.69 14.99
N SER A 73 -36.66 -14.90 15.60
CA SER A 73 -37.11 -14.02 16.67
C SER A 73 -38.24 -13.12 16.14
N ASP A 74 -39.36 -13.05 16.83
CA ASP A 74 -40.47 -12.12 16.50
C ASP A 74 -40.02 -10.64 16.64
N THR A 75 -38.82 -10.38 17.14
CA THR A 75 -38.27 -9.05 17.40
C THR A 75 -36.81 -9.00 16.98
N LEU A 76 -36.50 -8.08 16.07
CA LEU A 76 -35.11 -7.79 15.66
C LEU A 76 -34.56 -6.62 16.51
N HIS A 77 -33.37 -6.80 17.02
CA HIS A 77 -32.69 -5.79 17.84
C HIS A 77 -31.65 -5.05 17.02
N TYR A 78 -31.71 -3.73 17.04
CA TYR A 78 -30.78 -2.86 16.35
C TYR A 78 -30.05 -1.95 17.32
N HIS A 79 -28.78 -1.72 17.05
CA HIS A 79 -27.99 -0.65 17.65
C HIS A 79 -27.78 0.45 16.61
N HIS A 80 -28.23 1.67 16.93
CA HIS A 80 -28.02 2.83 16.06
C HIS A 80 -26.95 3.74 16.65
N PHE A 81 -25.99 4.14 15.83
CA PHE A 81 -25.04 5.17 16.21
C PHE A 81 -24.77 6.11 15.02
N SER A 82 -24.28 7.30 15.31
CA SER A 82 -24.00 8.31 14.29
C SER A 82 -22.58 8.87 14.41
N MET A 83 -22.00 9.15 13.25
CA MET A 83 -20.81 9.95 13.07
C MET A 83 -21.26 11.37 12.69
N VAL A 84 -21.09 12.32 13.59
CA VAL A 84 -21.47 13.72 13.42
C VAL A 84 -20.21 14.54 13.15
N PHE A 85 -20.26 15.35 12.10
CA PHE A 85 -19.13 16.19 11.70
C PHE A 85 -19.24 17.55 12.39
N ASN A 86 -18.41 17.79 13.39
CA ASN A 86 -18.46 18.98 14.23
C ASN A 86 -18.04 20.23 13.43
N ALA A 87 -18.80 21.31 13.59
CA ALA A 87 -18.59 22.58 12.86
C ALA A 87 -18.59 22.46 11.32
N SER A 88 -19.13 21.37 10.79
CA SER A 88 -19.31 21.22 9.33
C SER A 88 -20.39 22.14 8.79
N GLN A 89 -20.35 22.37 7.49
CA GLN A 89 -21.50 22.96 6.76
C GLN A 89 -22.59 21.89 6.63
N THR A 90 -23.84 22.33 6.43
CA THR A 90 -24.93 21.40 6.10
C THR A 90 -24.61 20.68 4.80
N MET A 91 -24.48 19.36 4.86
CA MET A 91 -24.08 18.54 3.74
C MET A 91 -25.18 18.42 2.71
N GLN A 92 -24.83 18.69 1.47
CA GLN A 92 -25.63 18.36 0.30
C GLN A 92 -24.98 17.16 -0.40
N TRP A 93 -25.71 16.07 -0.47
CA TRP A 93 -25.23 14.82 -1.04
C TRP A 93 -25.57 14.72 -2.52
N PHE A 94 -24.64 14.28 -3.34
CA PHE A 94 -24.75 14.06 -4.77
C PHE A 94 -24.37 12.62 -5.10
N GLY A 95 -25.22 11.92 -5.85
CA GLY A 95 -24.87 10.60 -6.39
C GLY A 95 -23.84 10.71 -7.50
N GLU A 96 -22.84 9.85 -7.50
CA GLU A 96 -21.84 9.68 -8.54
C GLU A 96 -21.82 8.21 -8.98
N ASP A 97 -21.49 7.96 -10.24
CA ASP A 97 -21.43 6.61 -10.80
C ASP A 97 -22.76 5.84 -10.63
N PRO A 98 -23.81 6.20 -11.41
CA PRO A 98 -25.14 5.61 -11.26
C PRO A 98 -25.20 4.19 -11.79
N TYR A 99 -25.99 3.32 -11.13
CA TYR A 99 -26.37 2.01 -11.68
C TYR A 99 -27.25 2.18 -12.93
N ASP A 100 -27.09 1.27 -13.90
CA ASP A 100 -27.82 1.32 -15.18
C ASP A 100 -29.35 1.16 -15.00
N ALA A 101 -29.79 0.43 -13.98
CA ALA A 101 -31.20 0.10 -13.77
C ALA A 101 -31.80 0.89 -12.59
N PRO A 102 -32.74 1.80 -12.82
CA PRO A 102 -33.45 2.49 -11.77
C PRO A 102 -34.44 1.55 -11.05
N LEU A 103 -34.73 1.88 -9.81
CA LEU A 103 -35.51 1.09 -8.89
C LEU A 103 -36.95 1.58 -8.77
N SER A 104 -37.81 0.71 -8.28
CA SER A 104 -39.20 1.08 -8.01
C SER A 104 -39.63 0.60 -6.62
N TYR A 105 -40.18 1.51 -5.84
CA TYR A 105 -40.66 1.29 -4.48
C TYR A 105 -42.17 1.44 -4.43
N PHE A 106 -42.89 0.32 -4.24
CA PHE A 106 -44.34 0.27 -4.11
C PHE A 106 -44.75 -0.37 -2.78
N VAL A 107 -44.15 0.12 -1.69
CA VAL A 107 -44.34 -0.41 -0.32
C VAL A 107 -45.10 0.60 0.53
N GLY A 108 -45.97 0.14 1.39
CA GLY A 108 -46.75 1.00 2.29
C GLY A 108 -47.84 1.82 1.59
N LYS A 109 -48.03 3.07 2.05
CA LYS A 109 -49.08 3.95 1.49
C LYS A 109 -48.70 4.44 0.10
N GLN A 110 -49.71 4.60 -0.77
CA GLN A 110 -49.50 5.02 -2.17
C GLN A 110 -48.78 6.36 -2.32
N ASP A 111 -48.90 7.25 -1.35
CA ASP A 111 -48.25 8.59 -1.34
C ASP A 111 -46.71 8.47 -1.36
N PHE A 112 -46.15 7.32 -0.91
CA PHE A 112 -44.72 7.02 -0.86
C PHE A 112 -44.25 6.17 -2.02
N TRP A 113 -45.11 5.80 -2.94
CA TRP A 113 -44.71 5.00 -4.10
C TRP A 113 -43.87 5.85 -5.05
N ARG A 114 -42.70 5.30 -5.41
CA ARG A 114 -41.80 5.94 -6.36
C ARG A 114 -41.31 4.91 -7.38
N SER A 115 -41.18 5.35 -8.62
CA SER A 115 -40.58 4.57 -9.72
C SER A 115 -39.50 5.40 -10.39
N GLY A 116 -38.48 4.75 -10.91
CA GLY A 116 -37.35 5.43 -11.55
C GLY A 116 -36.33 6.00 -10.55
N VAL A 117 -36.36 5.53 -9.30
CA VAL A 117 -35.42 5.95 -8.25
C VAL A 117 -34.00 5.49 -8.61
N GLN A 118 -33.08 6.41 -8.71
CA GLN A 118 -31.71 6.12 -9.06
C GLN A 118 -30.91 5.65 -7.83
N SER A 119 -30.03 4.65 -8.04
CA SER A 119 -29.01 4.25 -7.08
C SER A 119 -27.61 4.49 -7.67
N PHE A 120 -26.60 4.56 -6.80
CA PHE A 120 -25.26 5.02 -7.14
C PHE A 120 -24.22 4.16 -6.42
N HIS A 121 -23.07 3.92 -7.06
CA HIS A 121 -21.94 3.23 -6.43
C HIS A 121 -21.28 4.10 -5.36
N LYS A 122 -21.29 5.41 -5.55
CA LYS A 122 -20.75 6.37 -4.58
C LYS A 122 -21.57 7.65 -4.50
N VAL A 123 -21.41 8.34 -3.39
CA VAL A 123 -22.06 9.63 -3.12
C VAL A 123 -21.07 10.61 -2.51
N ARG A 124 -21.19 11.88 -2.85
CA ARG A 124 -20.30 12.95 -2.41
C ARG A 124 -21.06 14.05 -1.68
N ALA A 125 -20.56 14.44 -0.52
CA ALA A 125 -20.91 15.70 0.13
C ALA A 125 -19.81 16.72 -0.15
N ARG A 126 -20.16 17.82 -0.83
CA ARG A 126 -19.20 18.86 -1.21
C ARG A 126 -19.04 19.89 -0.11
N ASN A 127 -17.78 20.33 0.08
CA ASN A 127 -17.45 21.38 1.06
C ASN A 127 -18.04 21.10 2.45
N VAL A 128 -17.90 19.88 2.96
CA VAL A 128 -18.26 19.56 4.34
C VAL A 128 -17.53 20.48 5.29
N TYR A 129 -16.25 20.71 5.03
CA TYR A 129 -15.48 21.82 5.55
C TYR A 129 -14.93 22.65 4.38
N PRO A 130 -14.53 23.91 4.56
CA PRO A 130 -14.00 24.73 3.48
C PRO A 130 -12.92 24.04 2.66
N GLY A 131 -13.22 23.70 1.41
CA GLY A 131 -12.33 23.00 0.50
C GLY A 131 -12.15 21.49 0.78
N ILE A 132 -12.99 20.89 1.61
CA ILE A 132 -12.94 19.46 1.95
C ILE A 132 -14.26 18.80 1.61
N ASP A 133 -14.22 17.82 0.73
CA ASP A 133 -15.34 16.96 0.36
C ASP A 133 -15.27 15.65 1.15
N LEU A 134 -16.43 15.05 1.40
CA LEU A 134 -16.57 13.70 1.93
C LEU A 134 -17.18 12.82 0.84
N VAL A 135 -16.47 11.79 0.44
CA VAL A 135 -16.93 10.78 -0.51
C VAL A 135 -17.23 9.51 0.24
N VAL A 136 -18.44 8.97 0.07
CA VAL A 136 -18.84 7.68 0.66
C VAL A 136 -19.17 6.73 -0.47
N TYR A 137 -18.64 5.53 -0.44
CA TYR A 137 -18.80 4.54 -1.50
C TYR A 137 -19.02 3.14 -0.94
N GLU A 138 -19.61 2.29 -1.79
CA GLU A 138 -19.82 0.89 -1.45
C GLU A 138 -18.49 0.19 -1.21
N ALA A 139 -18.53 -0.66 -0.22
CA ALA A 139 -17.44 -1.56 0.09
C ALA A 139 -18.03 -2.92 0.43
N ALA A 140 -17.29 -3.97 0.16
CA ALA A 140 -17.79 -5.30 0.41
C ALA A 140 -18.11 -5.54 1.88
N GLY A 141 -19.36 -5.90 2.12
CA GLY A 141 -19.88 -6.08 3.46
C GLY A 141 -20.04 -4.79 4.27
N GLY A 142 -19.77 -3.61 3.66
CA GLY A 142 -19.77 -2.34 4.37
C GLY A 142 -19.82 -1.11 3.45
N PHE A 143 -19.25 -0.04 3.94
CA PHE A 143 -19.00 1.19 3.21
C PHE A 143 -17.67 1.78 3.66
N LYS A 144 -17.09 2.63 2.81
CA LYS A 144 -15.95 3.48 3.17
C LYS A 144 -16.26 4.94 2.89
N PHE A 145 -15.41 5.78 3.43
CA PHE A 145 -15.45 7.19 3.13
C PHE A 145 -14.05 7.78 3.08
N ASP A 146 -13.86 8.67 2.12
CA ASP A 146 -12.63 9.41 1.91
C ASP A 146 -12.85 10.89 2.15
N TRP A 147 -11.85 11.54 2.73
CA TRP A 147 -11.76 12.99 2.75
C TRP A 147 -10.92 13.45 1.57
N GLU A 148 -11.54 14.12 0.63
CA GLU A 148 -10.86 14.76 -0.49
C GLU A 148 -10.65 16.25 -0.19
N LEU A 149 -9.39 16.65 -0.05
CA LEU A 149 -8.99 18.00 0.29
C LEU A 149 -8.50 18.71 -0.97
N ALA A 150 -9.12 19.84 -1.30
CA ALA A 150 -8.61 20.73 -2.33
C ALA A 150 -7.30 21.38 -1.89
N ALA A 151 -6.50 21.84 -2.85
CA ALA A 151 -5.31 22.62 -2.57
C ALA A 151 -5.62 23.81 -1.64
N GLY A 152 -4.87 23.93 -0.56
CA GLY A 152 -5.05 24.97 0.46
C GLY A 152 -6.09 24.67 1.54
N ALA A 153 -6.79 23.54 1.48
CA ALA A 153 -7.71 23.13 2.52
C ALA A 153 -6.95 22.71 3.80
N ASP A 154 -7.56 22.92 4.94
CA ASP A 154 -6.96 22.62 6.24
C ASP A 154 -7.55 21.33 6.84
N PRO A 155 -6.80 20.22 6.87
CA PRO A 155 -7.26 18.95 7.41
C PRO A 155 -7.58 18.97 8.91
N GLU A 156 -7.05 19.94 9.68
CA GLU A 156 -7.35 20.06 11.11
C GLU A 156 -8.82 20.48 11.38
N GLN A 157 -9.54 20.91 10.35
CA GLN A 157 -10.98 21.17 10.44
C GLN A 157 -11.81 19.91 10.56
N ILE A 158 -11.29 18.74 10.11
CA ILE A 158 -11.99 17.47 10.20
C ILE A 158 -12.09 17.07 11.67
N SER A 159 -13.34 17.05 12.16
CA SER A 159 -13.64 16.80 13.57
C SER A 159 -14.90 15.97 13.69
N ILE A 160 -14.75 14.70 14.09
CA ILE A 160 -15.81 13.70 14.11
C ILE A 160 -16.22 13.40 15.56
N ALA A 161 -17.50 13.46 15.85
CA ALA A 161 -18.09 13.00 17.10
C ALA A 161 -18.92 11.74 16.88
N TYR A 162 -18.78 10.75 17.76
CA TYR A 162 -19.62 9.57 17.76
C TYR A 162 -20.71 9.69 18.81
N HIS A 163 -21.96 9.44 18.40
CA HIS A 163 -23.12 9.43 19.30
C HIS A 163 -23.83 8.08 19.22
N GLY A 164 -24.19 7.53 20.35
CA GLY A 164 -24.94 6.27 20.43
C GLY A 164 -24.06 5.03 20.57
N LEU A 165 -22.75 5.13 20.46
CA LEU A 165 -21.81 4.05 20.78
C LEU A 165 -21.73 3.83 22.29
N ASP A 166 -21.48 2.59 22.71
CA ASP A 166 -21.17 2.27 24.12
C ASP A 166 -19.78 2.81 24.54
N GLY A 167 -18.91 3.08 23.58
CA GLY A 167 -17.62 3.72 23.73
C GLY A 167 -16.83 3.74 22.42
N TRP A 168 -15.78 4.54 22.36
CA TRP A 168 -14.79 4.47 21.30
C TRP A 168 -13.41 4.89 21.84
N GLN A 169 -12.35 4.39 21.23
CA GLN A 169 -10.98 4.73 21.61
C GLN A 169 -10.02 4.51 20.43
N VAL A 170 -8.98 5.33 20.36
CA VAL A 170 -7.82 5.09 19.51
C VAL A 170 -6.86 4.18 20.28
N LYS A 171 -6.64 2.96 19.76
CA LYS A 171 -5.76 1.96 20.36
C LYS A 171 -4.58 1.69 19.45
N GLY A 172 -3.46 2.30 19.75
CA GLY A 172 -2.29 2.21 18.89
C GLY A 172 -2.51 2.93 17.54
N LYS A 173 -2.74 2.16 16.49
CA LYS A 173 -3.00 2.65 15.13
C LYS A 173 -4.47 2.53 14.71
N GLU A 174 -5.28 1.82 15.47
CA GLU A 174 -6.67 1.47 15.17
C GLU A 174 -7.66 2.38 15.89
N LEU A 175 -8.80 2.60 15.28
CA LEU A 175 -9.98 3.17 15.92
C LEU A 175 -10.95 2.04 16.27
N VAL A 176 -11.21 1.84 17.55
CA VAL A 176 -12.14 0.82 18.05
C VAL A 176 -13.43 1.47 18.46
N LEU A 177 -14.53 1.11 17.78
CA LEU A 177 -15.89 1.57 18.07
C LEU A 177 -16.64 0.45 18.77
N GLN A 178 -17.10 0.68 19.99
CA GLN A 178 -17.81 -0.32 20.79
C GLN A 178 -19.32 -0.19 20.61
N THR A 179 -19.92 -1.19 20.02
CA THR A 179 -21.39 -1.34 19.93
C THR A 179 -21.89 -2.35 20.96
N ARG A 180 -23.20 -2.42 21.18
CA ARG A 180 -23.81 -3.46 22.01
C ARG A 180 -23.54 -4.88 21.55
N PHE A 181 -23.29 -5.05 20.28
CA PHE A 181 -23.18 -6.34 19.61
C PHE A 181 -21.73 -6.72 19.26
N GLY A 182 -20.76 -5.96 19.78
CA GLY A 182 -19.35 -6.19 19.55
C GLY A 182 -18.62 -4.92 19.13
N SER A 183 -17.35 -5.05 18.84
CA SER A 183 -16.50 -3.94 18.44
C SER A 183 -16.39 -3.88 16.91
N LEU A 184 -16.50 -2.69 16.35
CA LEU A 184 -16.08 -2.38 14.99
C LEU A 184 -14.68 -1.78 15.07
N VAL A 185 -13.77 -2.26 14.26
CA VAL A 185 -12.40 -1.78 14.23
C VAL A 185 -12.17 -1.13 12.86
N GLU A 186 -11.69 0.09 12.87
CA GLU A 186 -11.24 0.81 11.69
C GLU A 186 -9.72 0.95 11.78
N GLU A 187 -9.03 0.52 10.74
CA GLU A 187 -7.58 0.51 10.67
C GLU A 187 -7.00 1.92 10.52
N MET A 188 -5.67 2.03 10.65
CA MET A 188 -4.97 3.30 10.58
C MET A 188 -5.20 3.99 9.25
N PRO A 189 -5.65 5.25 9.23
CA PRO A 189 -5.79 6.01 8.00
C PRO A 189 -4.41 6.37 7.43
N TYR A 190 -4.36 6.59 6.14
CA TYR A 190 -3.26 7.26 5.48
C TYR A 190 -3.79 8.36 4.56
N ALA A 191 -2.91 9.14 4.01
CA ALA A 191 -3.32 10.14 3.04
C ALA A 191 -2.47 10.03 1.77
N LEU A 192 -3.12 10.26 0.63
CA LEU A 192 -2.49 10.26 -0.70
C LEU A 192 -2.47 11.67 -1.26
N GLN A 193 -1.31 12.09 -1.75
CA GLN A 193 -1.16 13.31 -2.50
C GLN A 193 -0.54 13.01 -3.86
N LYS A 194 -1.37 12.97 -4.92
CA LYS A 194 -1.00 12.40 -6.22
C LYS A 194 -0.56 10.93 -6.05
N GLU A 195 0.71 10.63 -6.32
CA GLU A 195 1.31 9.30 -6.19
C GLU A 195 2.11 9.13 -4.88
N HIS A 196 2.01 10.11 -3.95
CA HIS A 196 2.78 10.10 -2.71
C HIS A 196 1.91 9.85 -1.50
N THR A 197 2.34 8.92 -0.66
CA THR A 197 1.70 8.63 0.61
C THR A 197 2.08 9.67 1.66
N VAL A 198 1.09 10.21 2.36
CA VAL A 198 1.26 11.09 3.50
C VAL A 198 0.85 10.32 4.77
N ARG A 199 1.75 10.21 5.73
CA ARG A 199 1.44 9.57 7.01
C ARG A 199 0.18 10.19 7.63
N ALA A 200 -0.82 9.38 7.94
CA ALA A 200 -1.98 9.79 8.70
C ALA A 200 -2.12 8.93 9.97
N ARG A 201 -2.67 9.49 11.03
CA ARG A 201 -3.01 8.78 12.27
C ARG A 201 -4.30 9.37 12.82
N TYR A 202 -5.08 8.55 13.49
CA TYR A 202 -6.17 9.06 14.29
C TYR A 202 -5.65 9.91 15.43
N LYS A 203 -6.30 11.05 15.64
CA LYS A 203 -5.99 12.00 16.72
C LYS A 203 -7.25 12.30 17.50
N GLU A 204 -7.27 11.93 18.76
CA GLU A 204 -8.32 12.34 19.68
C GLU A 204 -7.99 13.71 20.28
N THR A 205 -8.93 14.64 20.20
CA THR A 205 -8.81 15.96 20.81
C THR A 205 -10.15 16.34 21.46
N ASN A 206 -10.19 16.46 22.78
CA ASN A 206 -11.38 16.85 23.55
C ASN A 206 -12.64 16.00 23.24
N GLY A 207 -12.48 14.69 23.01
CA GLY A 207 -13.57 13.79 22.71
C GLY A 207 -14.02 13.78 21.25
N TYR A 208 -13.28 14.44 20.37
CA TYR A 208 -13.47 14.40 18.92
C TYR A 208 -12.35 13.64 18.25
N LEU A 209 -12.69 12.89 17.21
CA LEU A 209 -11.74 12.23 16.34
C LEU A 209 -11.39 13.16 15.17
N GLY A 210 -10.13 13.28 14.88
CA GLY A 210 -9.56 13.92 13.71
C GLY A 210 -8.34 13.15 13.24
N TYR A 211 -7.51 13.78 12.41
CA TYR A 211 -6.31 13.18 11.85
C TYR A 211 -5.07 13.98 12.24
N ASP A 212 -4.00 13.28 12.61
CA ASP A 212 -2.64 13.80 12.68
C ASP A 212 -1.94 13.38 11.39
N LEU A 213 -1.81 14.33 10.47
CA LEU A 213 -1.17 14.08 9.20
C LEU A 213 0.33 14.36 9.29
N GLY A 214 1.10 13.52 8.63
CA GLY A 214 2.45 13.84 8.25
C GLY A 214 2.47 15.07 7.35
N ARG A 215 3.62 15.37 6.82
CA ARG A 215 3.78 16.55 5.96
C ARG A 215 3.27 16.28 4.56
N PHE A 216 2.52 17.22 4.01
CA PHE A 216 1.98 17.20 2.66
C PHE A 216 2.03 18.59 2.05
N ARG A 217 1.94 18.69 0.74
CA ARG A 217 1.90 19.98 0.01
C ARG A 217 0.51 20.59 0.12
N ARG A 218 0.39 21.73 0.81
CA ARG A 218 -0.90 22.42 0.97
C ARG A 218 -1.44 23.02 -0.33
N ASP A 219 -0.58 23.24 -1.31
CA ASP A 219 -0.94 23.75 -2.64
C ASP A 219 -1.42 22.68 -3.62
N GLU A 220 -1.49 21.44 -3.19
CA GLU A 220 -1.97 20.30 -3.98
C GLU A 220 -3.12 19.58 -3.25
N PRO A 221 -4.00 18.91 -4.00
CA PRO A 221 -5.05 18.09 -3.40
C PRO A 221 -4.46 16.96 -2.56
N LEU A 222 -5.18 16.54 -1.54
CA LEU A 222 -4.84 15.45 -0.65
C LEU A 222 -6.07 14.57 -0.44
N THR A 223 -5.90 13.26 -0.48
CA THR A 223 -6.94 12.30 -0.10
C THR A 223 -6.51 11.55 1.15
N ILE A 224 -7.37 11.41 2.14
CA ILE A 224 -7.10 10.62 3.34
C ILE A 224 -7.85 9.29 3.21
N ASP A 225 -7.11 8.18 3.09
CA ASP A 225 -7.58 6.81 2.85
C ASP A 225 -6.53 5.77 3.34
N PRO A 226 -6.82 4.47 3.63
CA PRO A 226 -5.89 3.44 4.13
C PRO A 226 -4.99 2.75 3.09
N ILE A 227 -3.72 2.41 3.45
CA ILE A 227 -2.68 1.89 2.54
C ILE A 227 -2.77 0.40 2.26
N TYR A 228 -3.00 0.06 1.00
CA TYR A 228 -2.51 -1.14 0.29
C TYR A 228 -2.90 -0.91 -1.17
N ILE A 229 -2.08 -1.37 -2.16
CA ILE A 229 -2.48 -1.12 -3.55
C ILE A 229 -3.79 -1.83 -3.79
N PHE A 230 -3.84 -3.15 -3.61
CA PHE A 230 -5.09 -3.87 -3.50
C PHE A 230 -4.91 -5.31 -3.02
N SER A 231 -6.00 -5.90 -2.51
CA SER A 231 -6.15 -7.34 -2.27
C SER A 231 -7.58 -7.75 -2.62
N THR A 232 -7.75 -8.69 -3.53
CA THR A 232 -9.05 -9.13 -4.03
C THR A 232 -9.12 -10.64 -4.16
N TYR A 233 -10.27 -11.24 -3.82
CA TYR A 233 -10.59 -12.60 -4.24
C TYR A 233 -10.90 -12.65 -5.74
N THR A 234 -10.86 -13.85 -6.32
CA THR A 234 -11.28 -14.04 -7.72
C THR A 234 -12.79 -13.97 -7.92
N GLY A 235 -13.57 -14.05 -6.85
CA GLY A 235 -15.04 -14.13 -6.93
C GLY A 235 -15.55 -15.50 -7.37
N SER A 236 -14.73 -16.54 -7.32
CA SER A 236 -15.10 -17.92 -7.64
C SER A 236 -16.11 -18.48 -6.66
N SER A 237 -17.09 -19.19 -7.16
CA SER A 237 -18.05 -19.96 -6.35
C SER A 237 -17.64 -21.41 -6.12
N VAL A 238 -16.55 -21.85 -6.70
CA VAL A 238 -15.90 -23.15 -6.51
C VAL A 238 -14.57 -22.96 -5.81
N ASP A 239 -14.14 -23.96 -5.04
CA ASP A 239 -12.84 -23.95 -4.39
C ASP A 239 -11.74 -23.73 -5.42
N ASN A 240 -10.83 -22.84 -5.13
CA ASN A 240 -9.71 -22.51 -5.99
C ASN A 240 -8.52 -22.03 -5.13
N PHE A 241 -7.35 -22.54 -5.44
CA PHE A 241 -6.16 -22.39 -4.62
C PHE A 241 -5.12 -21.54 -5.34
N GLY A 242 -4.44 -20.67 -4.60
CA GLY A 242 -3.42 -19.77 -5.13
C GLY A 242 -2.04 -20.44 -5.21
N TYR A 243 -1.40 -20.35 -6.37
CA TYR A 243 -0.07 -20.88 -6.63
C TYR A 243 0.94 -19.79 -6.99
N THR A 244 0.69 -19.02 -8.02
CA THR A 244 1.68 -18.15 -8.63
C THR A 244 1.10 -16.79 -9.01
N ALA A 245 1.90 -15.74 -8.92
CA ALA A 245 1.51 -14.41 -9.36
C ALA A 245 2.64 -13.72 -10.13
N THR A 246 2.24 -12.88 -11.09
CA THR A 246 3.12 -11.99 -11.85
C THR A 246 2.38 -10.70 -12.20
N PHE A 247 3.03 -9.83 -12.97
CA PHE A 247 2.50 -8.53 -13.38
C PHE A 247 2.95 -8.15 -14.79
N ASP A 248 2.21 -7.25 -15.42
CA ASP A 248 2.63 -6.65 -16.70
C ASP A 248 3.26 -5.26 -16.48
N ASP A 249 3.79 -4.66 -17.57
CA ASP A 249 4.42 -3.34 -17.53
C ASP A 249 3.45 -2.18 -17.16
N SER A 250 2.15 -2.45 -17.11
CA SER A 250 1.13 -1.53 -16.61
C SER A 250 0.77 -1.78 -15.13
N SER A 251 1.53 -2.61 -14.43
CA SER A 251 1.30 -3.05 -13.05
C SER A 251 -0.04 -3.78 -12.84
N ASN A 252 -0.68 -4.29 -13.89
CA ASN A 252 -1.83 -5.17 -13.74
C ASN A 252 -1.37 -6.49 -13.14
N ALA A 253 -2.05 -6.95 -12.09
CA ALA A 253 -1.70 -8.17 -11.40
C ALA A 253 -2.33 -9.40 -12.06
N ILE A 254 -1.54 -10.48 -12.17
CA ILE A 254 -2.00 -11.75 -12.72
C ILE A 254 -1.78 -12.82 -11.67
N GLY A 255 -2.87 -13.41 -11.20
CA GLY A 255 -2.86 -14.54 -10.28
C GLY A 255 -3.22 -15.83 -11.00
N GLY A 256 -2.45 -16.86 -10.70
CA GLY A 256 -2.66 -18.22 -11.20
C GLY A 256 -2.75 -19.24 -10.09
N GLY A 257 -3.55 -20.28 -10.32
CA GLY A 257 -3.74 -21.35 -9.38
C GLY A 257 -4.55 -22.49 -9.99
N ILE A 258 -5.23 -23.25 -9.15
CA ILE A 258 -6.08 -24.36 -9.58
C ILE A 258 -7.52 -24.13 -9.16
N ALA A 259 -8.48 -24.58 -9.98
CA ALA A 259 -9.91 -24.54 -9.68
C ALA A 259 -10.52 -25.93 -9.72
N PHE A 260 -11.33 -26.29 -8.71
CA PHE A 260 -11.88 -27.63 -8.49
C PHE A 260 -13.27 -27.82 -9.14
N GLY A 261 -13.46 -27.32 -10.35
CA GLY A 261 -14.68 -27.52 -11.10
C GLY A 261 -15.24 -26.25 -11.74
N ILE A 262 -16.52 -26.31 -12.11
CA ILE A 262 -17.23 -25.20 -12.75
C ILE A 262 -17.63 -24.16 -11.72
N GLY A 263 -17.32 -22.88 -11.96
CA GLY A 263 -17.67 -21.76 -11.08
C GLY A 263 -16.58 -20.74 -10.89
N TYR A 264 -15.41 -20.97 -11.48
CA TYR A 264 -14.36 -19.94 -11.59
C TYR A 264 -14.82 -18.85 -12.57
N PRO A 265 -14.62 -17.55 -12.26
CA PRO A 265 -15.12 -16.45 -13.08
C PRO A 265 -14.32 -16.33 -14.38
N THR A 266 -14.83 -16.82 -15.48
CA THR A 266 -14.24 -16.66 -16.80
C THR A 266 -14.84 -15.47 -17.52
N THR A 267 -14.02 -14.75 -18.30
CA THR A 267 -14.47 -13.59 -19.08
C THR A 267 -14.80 -13.98 -20.51
N LEU A 268 -15.82 -13.31 -21.09
CA LEU A 268 -16.24 -13.59 -22.45
C LEU A 268 -15.09 -13.38 -23.46
N GLY A 269 -14.80 -14.42 -24.25
CA GLY A 269 -13.72 -14.41 -25.23
C GLY A 269 -12.35 -14.83 -24.69
N ALA A 270 -12.24 -15.23 -23.43
CA ALA A 270 -11.03 -15.83 -22.87
C ALA A 270 -10.64 -17.14 -23.61
N VAL A 271 -9.40 -17.56 -23.38
CA VAL A 271 -8.83 -18.76 -24.04
C VAL A 271 -9.69 -20.00 -23.83
N ASP A 272 -10.12 -20.24 -22.59
CA ASP A 272 -10.98 -21.34 -22.22
C ASP A 272 -12.01 -20.91 -21.17
N LEU A 273 -13.28 -21.14 -21.47
CA LEU A 273 -14.42 -20.74 -20.62
C LEU A 273 -14.93 -21.88 -19.73
N SER A 274 -14.39 -23.06 -19.90
CA SER A 274 -14.93 -24.31 -19.30
C SER A 274 -13.86 -25.03 -18.48
N PHE A 275 -14.30 -25.63 -17.40
CA PHE A 275 -13.57 -26.67 -16.69
C PHE A 275 -13.51 -27.93 -17.55
N ASN A 276 -12.33 -28.49 -17.82
CA ASN A 276 -12.12 -29.53 -18.79
C ASN A 276 -12.16 -30.95 -18.21
N GLY A 277 -11.93 -31.08 -16.89
CA GLY A 277 -12.08 -32.38 -16.24
C GLY A 277 -11.13 -32.63 -15.09
N GLY A 278 -10.93 -33.89 -14.75
CA GLY A 278 -10.08 -34.26 -13.62
C GLY A 278 -10.58 -33.76 -12.26
N VAL A 279 -9.66 -33.50 -11.36
CA VAL A 279 -9.94 -32.94 -10.04
C VAL A 279 -9.86 -31.42 -10.06
N PHE A 280 -8.90 -30.87 -10.81
CA PHE A 280 -8.70 -29.44 -10.99
C PHE A 280 -7.99 -29.12 -12.31
N ASP A 281 -8.26 -27.94 -12.83
CA ASP A 281 -7.55 -27.30 -13.95
C ASP A 281 -6.83 -26.04 -13.46
N VAL A 282 -5.82 -25.62 -14.22
CA VAL A 282 -5.21 -24.29 -14.05
C VAL A 282 -6.27 -23.21 -14.23
N ALA A 283 -6.25 -22.20 -13.39
CA ALA A 283 -7.13 -21.04 -13.41
C ALA A 283 -6.31 -19.76 -13.28
N ILE A 284 -6.49 -18.82 -14.21
CA ILE A 284 -5.70 -17.60 -14.28
C ILE A 284 -6.63 -16.39 -14.36
N SER A 285 -6.35 -15.37 -13.56
CA SER A 285 -7.08 -14.10 -13.56
C SER A 285 -6.13 -12.91 -13.59
N LYS A 286 -6.44 -11.93 -14.44
CA LYS A 286 -5.74 -10.66 -14.53
C LYS A 286 -6.63 -9.53 -14.04
N PHE A 287 -6.12 -8.75 -13.11
CA PHE A 287 -6.79 -7.60 -12.51
C PHE A 287 -6.13 -6.30 -12.93
N SER A 288 -6.92 -5.22 -12.96
CA SER A 288 -6.38 -3.86 -13.10
C SER A 288 -5.39 -3.52 -12.00
N ALA A 289 -4.49 -2.56 -12.24
CA ALA A 289 -3.44 -2.17 -11.30
C ALA A 289 -3.97 -1.70 -9.92
N ASP A 290 -5.24 -1.31 -9.85
CA ASP A 290 -5.96 -0.94 -8.61
C ASP A 290 -6.85 -2.05 -8.05
N GLY A 291 -6.89 -3.23 -8.70
CA GLY A 291 -7.68 -4.38 -8.29
C GLY A 291 -9.20 -4.26 -8.46
N SER A 292 -9.69 -3.14 -9.01
CA SER A 292 -11.14 -2.87 -9.10
C SER A 292 -11.83 -3.64 -10.22
N GLN A 293 -11.08 -4.13 -11.23
CA GLN A 293 -11.63 -4.79 -12.40
C GLN A 293 -10.94 -6.12 -12.68
N LEU A 294 -11.72 -7.14 -12.98
CA LEU A 294 -11.24 -8.35 -13.63
C LEU A 294 -11.11 -8.08 -15.12
N LEU A 295 -9.88 -7.93 -15.61
CA LEU A 295 -9.61 -7.63 -17.01
C LEU A 295 -9.87 -8.83 -17.91
N TRP A 296 -9.37 -9.99 -17.48
CA TRP A 296 -9.72 -11.28 -18.07
C TRP A 296 -9.45 -12.44 -17.12
N SER A 297 -10.13 -13.55 -17.36
CA SER A 297 -9.94 -14.78 -16.58
C SER A 297 -10.28 -15.98 -17.41
N THR A 298 -9.54 -17.08 -17.27
CA THR A 298 -9.61 -18.28 -18.09
C THR A 298 -9.25 -19.53 -17.30
N TYR A 299 -9.77 -20.69 -17.73
CA TYR A 299 -9.17 -21.98 -17.41
C TYR A 299 -8.04 -22.28 -18.40
N LEU A 300 -7.19 -23.24 -18.05
CA LEU A 300 -6.22 -23.87 -18.92
C LEU A 300 -5.98 -25.29 -18.41
N GLY A 301 -6.38 -26.31 -19.18
CA GLY A 301 -6.27 -27.70 -18.75
C GLY A 301 -6.79 -28.69 -19.77
N GLY A 302 -6.80 -29.96 -19.37
CA GLY A 302 -7.32 -31.07 -20.10
C GLY A 302 -8.20 -32.00 -19.23
N SER A 303 -8.30 -33.28 -19.56
CA SER A 303 -9.19 -34.19 -18.87
C SER A 303 -8.68 -34.74 -17.53
N ASN A 304 -7.46 -34.39 -17.10
CA ASN A 304 -6.86 -34.83 -15.85
C ASN A 304 -6.45 -33.63 -14.96
N LEU A 305 -5.40 -33.79 -14.15
CA LEU A 305 -4.94 -32.79 -13.21
C LEU A 305 -3.92 -31.89 -13.88
N ASP A 306 -4.12 -30.58 -13.81
CA ASP A 306 -3.28 -29.57 -14.42
C ASP A 306 -3.02 -28.44 -13.43
N GLN A 307 -1.74 -28.08 -13.17
CA GLN A 307 -1.40 -27.11 -12.15
C GLN A 307 -0.25 -26.20 -12.59
N PRO A 308 -0.28 -24.90 -12.24
CA PRO A 308 0.78 -23.96 -12.55
C PRO A 308 1.87 -23.97 -11.46
N TYR A 309 3.12 -23.67 -11.82
CA TYR A 309 4.21 -23.48 -10.90
C TYR A 309 4.70 -22.03 -10.85
N SER A 310 4.86 -21.43 -12.01
CA SER A 310 5.40 -20.10 -12.14
C SER A 310 4.87 -19.40 -13.37
N MET A 311 4.72 -18.08 -13.27
CA MET A 311 4.33 -17.22 -14.38
C MET A 311 5.29 -16.05 -14.51
N ASP A 312 5.50 -15.60 -15.74
CA ASP A 312 6.22 -14.37 -16.06
C ASP A 312 5.63 -13.69 -17.29
N CYS A 313 5.85 -12.37 -17.42
CA CYS A 313 5.34 -11.56 -18.53
C CYS A 313 6.46 -11.05 -19.43
N ASP A 314 6.20 -11.07 -20.75
CA ASP A 314 7.07 -10.35 -21.68
C ASP A 314 6.73 -8.85 -21.76
N GLU A 315 7.58 -8.07 -22.44
CA GLU A 315 7.41 -6.62 -22.63
C GLU A 315 6.14 -6.23 -23.42
N ASN A 316 5.42 -7.20 -24.02
CA ASN A 316 4.15 -6.99 -24.70
C ASN A 316 2.95 -7.35 -23.80
N GLY A 317 3.20 -7.75 -22.54
CA GLY A 317 2.19 -8.19 -21.59
C GLY A 317 1.62 -9.58 -21.86
N ASN A 318 2.25 -10.40 -22.71
CA ASN A 318 1.89 -11.81 -22.86
C ASN A 318 2.38 -12.57 -21.63
N VAL A 319 1.54 -13.48 -21.14
CA VAL A 319 1.79 -14.28 -19.93
C VAL A 319 2.30 -15.65 -20.32
N TYR A 320 3.46 -16.02 -19.80
CA TYR A 320 4.03 -17.36 -19.91
C TYR A 320 3.77 -18.11 -18.61
N ILE A 321 3.35 -19.36 -18.71
CA ILE A 321 2.96 -20.23 -17.61
C ILE A 321 3.76 -21.52 -17.70
N LEU A 322 4.54 -21.84 -16.68
CA LEU A 322 5.14 -23.15 -16.46
C LEU A 322 4.26 -23.93 -15.48
N GLY A 323 4.08 -25.21 -15.73
CA GLY A 323 3.38 -26.09 -14.81
C GLY A 323 3.56 -27.56 -15.17
N SER A 324 2.84 -28.44 -14.47
CA SER A 324 2.74 -29.85 -14.84
C SER A 324 1.32 -30.23 -15.19
N THR A 325 1.20 -31.15 -16.12
CA THR A 325 -0.06 -31.71 -16.58
C THR A 325 -0.04 -33.24 -16.52
N GLY A 326 -1.13 -33.82 -16.10
CA GLY A 326 -1.42 -35.25 -16.25
C GLY A 326 -2.34 -35.56 -17.43
N SER A 327 -2.65 -34.55 -18.27
CA SER A 327 -3.63 -34.63 -19.36
C SER A 327 -2.95 -34.86 -20.69
N ASP A 328 -3.35 -35.93 -21.40
CA ASP A 328 -2.91 -36.24 -22.77
C ASP A 328 -3.65 -35.40 -23.84
N ASP A 329 -4.64 -34.64 -23.42
CA ASP A 329 -5.45 -33.72 -24.21
C ASP A 329 -5.30 -32.26 -23.80
N PHE A 330 -4.23 -31.90 -23.06
CA PHE A 330 -3.91 -30.53 -22.67
C PHE A 330 -3.79 -29.63 -23.91
N GLY A 331 -4.31 -28.42 -23.82
CA GLY A 331 -4.38 -27.47 -24.92
C GLY A 331 -3.00 -27.03 -25.43
N VAL A 332 -2.45 -27.71 -26.46
CA VAL A 332 -1.19 -27.34 -27.12
C VAL A 332 -1.44 -26.71 -28.48
N THR A 333 -0.53 -25.84 -28.94
CA THR A 333 -0.64 -25.22 -30.28
C THR A 333 -0.10 -26.16 -31.38
N ALA A 334 -0.66 -26.06 -32.58
CA ALA A 334 -0.27 -26.92 -33.72
C ALA A 334 1.21 -26.76 -34.15
N THR A 335 1.85 -25.67 -33.78
CA THR A 335 3.26 -25.36 -34.06
C THR A 335 4.16 -25.53 -32.84
N ALA A 336 3.65 -26.13 -31.75
CA ALA A 336 4.40 -26.37 -30.54
C ALA A 336 5.68 -27.16 -30.81
N TYR A 337 6.65 -27.01 -29.91
CA TYR A 337 7.86 -27.83 -29.91
C TYR A 337 7.51 -29.32 -29.78
N ASP A 338 6.62 -29.66 -28.82
CA ASP A 338 6.08 -31.01 -28.63
C ASP A 338 4.56 -30.94 -28.44
N THR A 339 3.86 -31.75 -29.21
CA THR A 339 2.38 -31.86 -29.18
C THR A 339 1.92 -33.16 -28.53
N SER A 340 2.83 -33.98 -28.02
CA SER A 340 2.56 -35.31 -27.49
C SER A 340 2.87 -35.42 -26.01
N PHE A 341 1.87 -35.87 -25.25
CA PHE A 341 2.05 -36.23 -23.84
C PHE A 341 2.83 -37.54 -23.75
N ALA A 342 3.95 -37.54 -23.04
CA ALA A 342 4.76 -38.73 -22.80
C ALA A 342 4.45 -39.40 -21.46
N GLY A 343 4.09 -38.63 -20.44
CA GLY A 343 3.64 -39.07 -19.14
C GLY A 343 4.62 -39.99 -18.41
N GLY A 344 4.11 -40.97 -17.67
CA GLY A 344 4.97 -41.88 -16.91
C GLY A 344 4.20 -42.87 -16.05
N ALA A 345 4.90 -43.47 -15.09
CA ALA A 345 4.23 -44.27 -14.07
C ALA A 345 3.35 -43.40 -13.17
N SER A 346 2.30 -43.99 -12.59
CA SER A 346 1.48 -43.31 -11.61
C SER A 346 2.35 -42.78 -10.45
N ILE A 347 2.18 -41.50 -10.12
CA ILE A 347 2.88 -40.82 -9.03
C ILE A 347 1.87 -40.09 -8.14
N THR A 348 2.12 -40.08 -6.83
CA THR A 348 1.34 -39.32 -5.86
C THR A 348 2.20 -38.24 -5.26
N ALA A 349 1.81 -36.98 -5.40
CA ALA A 349 2.49 -35.84 -4.82
C ALA A 349 1.49 -35.08 -3.95
N GLU A 350 1.87 -34.74 -2.74
CA GLU A 350 1.00 -34.23 -1.68
C GLU A 350 -0.27 -35.13 -1.51
N TYR A 351 -1.45 -34.63 -1.87
CA TYR A 351 -2.71 -35.36 -1.76
C TYR A 351 -3.28 -35.82 -3.11
N TYR A 352 -2.53 -35.65 -4.21
CA TYR A 352 -3.04 -35.86 -5.57
C TYR A 352 -2.27 -36.96 -6.27
N THR A 353 -3.00 -37.83 -7.00
CA THR A 353 -2.44 -38.92 -7.77
C THR A 353 -2.58 -38.69 -9.26
N PHE A 354 -1.47 -38.60 -9.94
CA PHE A 354 -1.37 -38.53 -11.40
C PHE A 354 -1.25 -39.95 -11.96
N ASN A 355 -2.36 -40.50 -12.45
CA ASN A 355 -2.44 -41.91 -12.83
C ASN A 355 -1.53 -42.29 -13.99
N GLN A 356 -1.24 -41.35 -14.88
CA GLN A 356 -0.43 -41.56 -16.08
C GLN A 356 0.92 -40.84 -15.97
N GLY A 357 1.35 -40.42 -14.75
CA GLY A 357 2.48 -39.57 -14.55
C GLY A 357 2.19 -38.15 -15.00
N THR A 358 3.23 -37.37 -15.20
CA THR A 358 3.13 -35.94 -15.57
C THR A 358 4.16 -35.57 -16.63
N ASP A 359 3.83 -34.62 -17.50
CA ASP A 359 4.77 -33.82 -18.28
C ASP A 359 4.76 -32.36 -17.78
N LEU A 360 5.85 -31.65 -17.92
CA LEU A 360 5.85 -30.21 -17.84
C LEU A 360 5.10 -29.64 -19.05
N PHE A 361 4.46 -28.48 -18.87
CA PHE A 361 3.98 -27.66 -19.96
C PHE A 361 4.50 -26.24 -19.87
N VAL A 362 4.65 -25.58 -21.01
CA VAL A 362 4.86 -24.14 -21.09
C VAL A 362 3.80 -23.58 -22.03
N SER A 363 3.01 -22.64 -21.53
CA SER A 363 1.92 -21.99 -22.30
C SER A 363 2.12 -20.49 -22.35
N LYS A 364 1.71 -19.85 -23.44
CA LYS A 364 1.75 -18.41 -23.66
C LYS A 364 0.37 -17.90 -24.02
N ILE A 365 -0.19 -17.03 -23.19
CA ILE A 365 -1.46 -16.33 -23.40
C ILE A 365 -1.15 -14.88 -23.75
N ASN A 366 -1.86 -14.32 -24.75
CA ASN A 366 -1.66 -12.93 -25.14
C ASN A 366 -2.13 -11.96 -24.03
N ALA A 367 -1.68 -10.70 -24.11
CA ALA A 367 -2.00 -9.66 -23.12
C ALA A 367 -3.51 -9.46 -22.88
N ALA A 368 -4.33 -9.70 -23.89
CA ALA A 368 -5.79 -9.59 -23.82
C ALA A 368 -6.50 -10.83 -23.25
N GLY A 369 -5.78 -11.91 -22.96
CA GLY A 369 -6.35 -13.13 -22.35
C GLY A 369 -7.26 -13.95 -23.28
N ASN A 370 -7.28 -13.66 -24.59
CA ASN A 370 -8.24 -14.23 -25.54
C ASN A 370 -7.61 -15.16 -26.61
N GLN A 371 -6.31 -15.39 -26.53
CA GLN A 371 -5.61 -16.25 -27.46
C GLN A 371 -4.47 -17.01 -26.77
N LEU A 372 -4.47 -18.34 -26.93
CA LEU A 372 -3.32 -19.20 -26.66
C LEU A 372 -2.34 -19.06 -27.84
N VAL A 373 -1.28 -18.26 -27.64
CA VAL A 373 -0.31 -17.92 -28.69
C VAL A 373 0.67 -19.06 -28.95
N GLY A 374 1.07 -19.73 -27.86
CA GLY A 374 1.95 -20.88 -27.85
C GLY A 374 1.62 -21.79 -26.67
N SER A 375 1.73 -23.09 -26.85
CA SER A 375 1.60 -24.04 -25.73
C SER A 375 2.23 -25.38 -26.18
N THR A 376 3.06 -25.97 -25.32
CA THR A 376 3.85 -27.16 -25.62
C THR A 376 4.00 -28.05 -24.40
N TYR A 377 4.03 -29.36 -24.60
CA TYR A 377 4.58 -30.27 -23.59
C TYR A 377 6.10 -30.20 -23.58
N ILE A 378 6.69 -30.53 -22.44
CA ILE A 378 8.12 -30.79 -22.27
C ILE A 378 8.26 -31.93 -21.28
N GLY A 379 8.55 -33.13 -21.76
CA GLY A 379 8.64 -34.30 -20.91
C GLY A 379 9.21 -35.52 -21.61
N GLY A 380 9.32 -36.59 -20.87
CA GLY A 380 9.76 -37.86 -21.33
C GLY A 380 8.95 -39.02 -20.72
N ALA A 381 9.40 -40.25 -20.79
CA ALA A 381 8.65 -41.42 -20.36
C ALA A 381 8.61 -41.65 -18.80
N GLY A 382 9.09 -40.71 -18.03
CA GLY A 382 8.98 -40.63 -16.57
C GLY A 382 8.20 -39.41 -16.15
N SER A 383 7.75 -39.29 -14.90
CA SER A 383 7.08 -38.08 -14.44
C SER A 383 8.01 -36.88 -14.41
N ASP A 384 7.56 -35.77 -15.00
CA ASP A 384 8.30 -34.53 -15.10
C ASP A 384 7.58 -33.44 -14.31
N GLY A 385 8.33 -32.56 -13.64
CA GLY A 385 7.78 -31.46 -12.84
C GLY A 385 7.49 -31.82 -11.37
N ILE A 386 7.60 -33.06 -10.97
CA ILE A 386 7.34 -33.48 -9.59
C ILE A 386 8.66 -33.67 -8.81
N ASN A 387 8.70 -33.10 -7.60
CA ASN A 387 9.75 -33.35 -6.61
C ASN A 387 9.17 -34.22 -5.48
N ASP A 388 9.55 -35.46 -5.41
CA ASP A 388 9.05 -36.41 -4.40
C ASP A 388 9.98 -36.57 -3.19
N SER A 389 11.28 -36.27 -3.36
CA SER A 389 12.32 -36.68 -2.40
C SER A 389 12.87 -35.53 -1.58
N LEU A 390 12.95 -34.32 -2.10
CA LEU A 390 13.68 -33.19 -1.52
C LEU A 390 12.70 -32.09 -1.12
N ARG A 391 12.10 -32.24 0.06
CA ARG A 391 10.99 -31.36 0.50
C ARG A 391 11.18 -30.91 1.95
N PHE A 392 11.05 -29.63 2.20
CA PHE A 392 11.00 -29.03 3.53
C PHE A 392 9.63 -28.45 3.84
N ASN A 393 8.93 -27.94 2.82
CA ASN A 393 7.66 -27.26 2.98
C ASN A 393 6.53 -28.02 2.29
N TYR A 394 5.30 -27.72 2.70
CA TYR A 394 4.11 -28.02 1.93
C TYR A 394 4.18 -27.34 0.56
N GLY A 395 3.83 -28.05 -0.49
CA GLY A 395 3.91 -27.57 -1.86
C GLY A 395 5.27 -27.68 -2.54
N ASP A 396 6.34 -28.09 -1.85
CA ASP A 396 7.67 -28.32 -2.46
C ASP A 396 7.64 -29.42 -3.54
N SER A 397 6.62 -30.28 -3.55
CA SER A 397 6.40 -31.25 -4.61
C SER A 397 6.14 -30.63 -5.98
N PHE A 398 5.69 -29.36 -6.02
CA PHE A 398 5.19 -28.69 -7.24
C PHE A 398 6.02 -27.44 -7.47
N ARG A 399 7.30 -27.61 -7.81
CA ARG A 399 8.26 -26.50 -7.95
C ARG A 399 8.93 -26.48 -9.30
N GLY A 400 9.17 -25.29 -9.72
CA GLY A 400 9.89 -24.87 -10.90
C GLY A 400 9.66 -23.40 -11.12
N GLU A 401 10.54 -22.76 -11.84
CA GLU A 401 10.41 -21.33 -12.14
C GLU A 401 10.67 -21.06 -13.61
N ILE A 402 9.93 -20.09 -14.16
CA ILE A 402 10.04 -19.58 -15.53
C ILE A 402 10.50 -18.14 -15.51
N GLU A 403 11.46 -17.80 -16.36
CA GLU A 403 11.96 -16.46 -16.60
C GLU A 403 11.95 -16.13 -18.08
N VAL A 404 11.33 -15.02 -18.43
CA VAL A 404 11.24 -14.54 -19.82
C VAL A 404 12.28 -13.46 -20.06
N GLN A 405 13.32 -13.76 -20.82
CA GLN A 405 14.29 -12.77 -21.20
C GLN A 405 13.64 -11.68 -22.03
N ARG A 406 13.63 -10.45 -21.53
CA ARG A 406 13.03 -9.28 -22.21
C ARG A 406 13.80 -8.88 -23.48
N ASN A 407 13.22 -8.02 -24.30
CA ASN A 407 13.82 -7.50 -25.54
C ASN A 407 14.13 -8.56 -26.62
N GLY A 408 13.22 -9.50 -26.82
CA GLY A 408 13.30 -10.47 -27.91
C GLY A 408 14.13 -11.71 -27.60
N GLY A 409 14.47 -11.97 -26.34
CA GLY A 409 15.24 -13.12 -25.89
C GLY A 409 14.46 -14.44 -25.85
N ALA A 410 14.93 -15.39 -25.05
CA ALA A 410 14.40 -16.73 -24.90
C ALA A 410 13.58 -16.89 -23.61
N VAL A 411 12.97 -18.05 -23.41
CA VAL A 411 12.21 -18.44 -22.23
C VAL A 411 13.00 -19.52 -21.49
N TYR A 412 13.45 -19.21 -20.30
CA TYR A 412 14.22 -20.09 -19.43
C TYR A 412 13.32 -20.69 -18.37
N PHE A 413 13.54 -21.96 -18.02
CA PHE A 413 12.85 -22.55 -16.88
C PHE A 413 13.67 -23.71 -16.27
N VAL A 414 13.38 -23.94 -14.99
CA VAL A 414 13.94 -25.04 -14.21
C VAL A 414 12.84 -25.85 -13.55
N SER A 415 13.09 -27.12 -13.32
CA SER A 415 12.23 -28.04 -12.56
C SER A 415 12.97 -29.34 -12.24
N SER A 416 12.22 -30.42 -12.01
CA SER A 416 12.74 -31.76 -11.72
C SER A 416 12.15 -32.79 -12.67
N THR A 417 12.82 -33.91 -12.86
CA THR A 417 12.37 -35.02 -13.70
C THR A 417 12.79 -36.39 -13.13
N PHE A 418 11.91 -37.39 -13.30
CA PHE A 418 12.22 -38.80 -13.17
C PHE A 418 12.48 -39.49 -14.53
N SER A 419 12.46 -38.73 -15.60
CA SER A 419 12.52 -39.24 -16.95
C SER A 419 13.94 -39.35 -17.47
N SER A 420 14.37 -40.56 -17.78
CA SER A 420 15.65 -40.78 -18.47
C SER A 420 15.62 -40.44 -19.97
N SER A 421 14.46 -40.06 -20.47
CA SER A 421 14.22 -39.63 -21.86
C SER A 421 13.70 -38.18 -21.95
N TYR A 422 13.89 -37.38 -20.89
CA TYR A 422 13.59 -35.94 -20.95
C TYR A 422 14.31 -35.31 -22.14
N PRO A 423 13.65 -34.40 -22.89
CA PRO A 423 14.24 -33.85 -24.11
C PRO A 423 15.48 -33.00 -23.79
N THR A 424 16.62 -33.40 -24.33
CA THR A 424 17.89 -32.69 -24.16
C THR A 424 18.51 -32.31 -25.51
N ILE A 425 19.28 -31.23 -25.52
CA ILE A 425 20.04 -30.81 -26.68
C ILE A 425 21.53 -31.00 -26.39
N ALA A 426 22.19 -31.79 -27.30
CA ALA A 426 23.62 -32.09 -27.15
C ALA A 426 24.49 -30.83 -27.18
N PRO A 427 25.55 -30.81 -26.38
CA PRO A 427 26.00 -31.91 -25.55
C PRO A 427 25.34 -31.86 -24.16
N ALA A 428 24.42 -32.76 -23.93
CA ALA A 428 23.67 -32.91 -22.71
C ALA A 428 24.20 -34.07 -21.90
N THR A 429 23.97 -34.02 -20.59
CA THR A 429 24.17 -35.16 -19.71
C THR A 429 23.08 -36.18 -19.89
N THR A 430 23.34 -37.42 -19.43
CA THR A 430 22.30 -38.42 -19.26
C THR A 430 21.78 -38.38 -17.84
N HIS A 431 20.52 -38.76 -17.66
CA HIS A 431 19.89 -38.95 -16.37
C HIS A 431 20.78 -39.86 -15.46
N GLN A 432 21.04 -39.40 -14.24
CA GLN A 432 22.03 -40.03 -13.37
C GLN A 432 21.41 -40.68 -12.12
N GLY A 433 20.41 -40.09 -11.53
CA GLY A 433 19.83 -40.54 -10.27
C GLY A 433 18.44 -41.10 -10.37
N GLY A 434 17.67 -40.97 -9.30
CA GLY A 434 16.25 -41.29 -9.29
C GLY A 434 15.45 -40.09 -9.82
N GLN A 435 15.81 -38.89 -9.34
CA GLN A 435 15.26 -37.63 -9.73
C GLN A 435 16.42 -36.68 -10.05
N ASP A 436 16.44 -36.09 -11.20
CA ASP A 436 17.39 -35.04 -11.59
C ASP A 436 16.74 -33.69 -11.74
N GLY A 437 17.46 -32.61 -11.46
CA GLY A 437 17.08 -31.27 -11.88
C GLY A 437 17.16 -31.13 -13.40
N VAL A 438 16.35 -30.24 -13.97
CA VAL A 438 16.41 -29.90 -15.41
C VAL A 438 16.43 -28.40 -15.62
N ILE A 439 17.23 -27.97 -16.62
CA ILE A 439 17.28 -26.60 -17.10
C ILE A 439 16.98 -26.63 -18.58
N SER A 440 15.98 -25.87 -19.01
CA SER A 440 15.54 -25.84 -20.39
C SER A 440 15.28 -24.42 -20.87
N VAL A 441 15.49 -24.19 -22.18
CA VAL A 441 15.31 -22.90 -22.82
C VAL A 441 14.55 -23.07 -24.14
N LEU A 442 13.43 -22.39 -24.25
CA LEU A 442 12.59 -22.33 -25.45
C LEU A 442 12.74 -21.00 -26.16
N ASN A 443 12.46 -20.98 -27.46
CA ASN A 443 12.21 -19.74 -28.16
C ASN A 443 10.87 -19.11 -27.68
N ARG A 444 10.68 -17.80 -27.89
CA ARG A 444 9.49 -17.08 -27.43
C ARG A 444 8.14 -17.56 -27.99
N ASP A 445 8.16 -18.23 -29.12
CA ASP A 445 6.95 -18.77 -29.74
C ASP A 445 6.65 -20.20 -29.30
N LEU A 446 7.48 -20.77 -28.42
CA LEU A 446 7.38 -22.12 -27.87
C LEU A 446 7.38 -23.22 -28.94
N THR A 447 8.01 -22.94 -30.10
CA THR A 447 8.08 -23.84 -31.26
C THR A 447 9.39 -24.58 -31.37
N GLN A 448 10.39 -24.19 -30.59
CA GLN A 448 11.73 -24.76 -30.64
C GLN A 448 12.37 -24.79 -29.25
N LEU A 449 12.90 -25.95 -28.86
CA LEU A 449 13.81 -26.11 -27.74
C LEU A 449 15.19 -25.65 -28.18
N LEU A 450 15.71 -24.60 -27.55
CA LEU A 450 17.01 -24.00 -27.87
C LEU A 450 18.16 -24.69 -27.16
N ALA A 451 17.91 -25.02 -25.88
CA ALA A 451 18.88 -25.71 -25.04
C ALA A 451 18.15 -26.49 -23.94
N SER A 452 18.66 -27.62 -23.54
CA SER A 452 18.12 -28.42 -22.43
C SER A 452 19.12 -29.43 -21.94
N THR A 453 19.19 -29.60 -20.62
CA THR A 453 20.10 -30.56 -19.98
C THR A 453 19.59 -31.02 -18.62
N TYR A 454 20.01 -32.19 -18.22
CA TYR A 454 19.91 -32.58 -16.82
C TYR A 454 20.98 -31.85 -15.97
N ALA A 455 20.66 -31.68 -14.73
CA ALA A 455 21.55 -31.23 -13.68
C ALA A 455 21.43 -32.23 -12.52
N GLY A 456 22.34 -33.24 -12.51
CA GLY A 456 22.17 -34.38 -11.61
C GLY A 456 23.44 -35.05 -11.21
N THR A 457 23.32 -35.90 -10.17
CA THR A 457 24.33 -36.83 -9.64
C THR A 457 23.71 -38.23 -9.51
N SER A 458 24.40 -39.15 -8.87
CA SER A 458 23.81 -40.44 -8.50
C SER A 458 22.72 -40.33 -7.42
N GLY A 459 22.57 -39.17 -6.78
CA GLY A 459 21.53 -38.83 -5.81
C GLY A 459 20.23 -38.40 -6.45
N ASN A 460 19.48 -37.62 -5.72
CA ASN A 460 18.30 -36.90 -6.23
C ASN A 460 18.57 -35.40 -6.23
N GLU A 461 18.21 -34.70 -7.29
CA GLU A 461 18.29 -33.24 -7.39
C GLU A 461 16.96 -32.64 -7.72
N ALA A 462 16.73 -31.44 -7.18
CA ALA A 462 15.58 -30.60 -7.48
C ALA A 462 16.02 -29.17 -7.71
N LEU A 463 15.55 -28.52 -8.78
CA LEU A 463 15.75 -27.10 -9.02
C LEU A 463 14.44 -26.36 -8.82
N TYR A 464 14.50 -25.27 -8.05
CA TYR A 464 13.31 -24.53 -7.60
C TYR A 464 13.18 -23.17 -8.24
N SER A 465 14.31 -22.47 -8.48
CA SER A 465 14.31 -21.10 -8.95
C SER A 465 15.41 -20.84 -9.96
N ILE A 466 15.16 -19.87 -10.86
CA ILE A 466 16.13 -19.40 -11.85
C ILE A 466 16.05 -17.87 -11.92
N ALA A 467 17.21 -17.22 -11.97
CA ALA A 467 17.32 -15.77 -12.20
C ALA A 467 18.22 -15.47 -13.38
N LEU A 468 17.83 -14.54 -14.23
CA LEU A 468 18.63 -14.03 -15.35
C LEU A 468 19.40 -12.79 -14.91
N ALA A 469 20.68 -12.70 -15.25
CA ALA A 469 21.44 -11.48 -14.99
C ALA A 469 20.92 -10.34 -15.88
N ASP A 470 20.45 -9.29 -15.25
CA ASP A 470 19.73 -8.17 -15.89
C ASP A 470 20.57 -7.32 -16.83
N LYS A 471 21.86 -7.25 -16.64
CA LYS A 471 22.74 -6.41 -17.45
C LYS A 471 23.41 -7.23 -18.54
N GLN A 472 23.00 -6.94 -19.76
CA GLN A 472 23.76 -7.24 -20.95
C GLN A 472 25.18 -6.67 -20.82
N GLY A 473 26.16 -7.50 -20.57
CA GLY A 473 27.52 -7.08 -20.70
C GLY A 473 28.46 -7.41 -19.57
N LEU A 474 28.50 -8.65 -19.10
CA LEU A 474 29.79 -9.17 -18.68
C LEU A 474 30.67 -9.16 -19.93
N ASN A 475 31.63 -8.25 -20.01
CA ASN A 475 32.64 -8.21 -21.04
C ASN A 475 33.57 -9.44 -20.89
N PHE A 476 33.09 -10.60 -21.35
CA PHE A 476 34.02 -11.64 -21.75
C PHE A 476 34.92 -11.10 -22.87
N PRO A 477 36.13 -11.57 -23.05
CA PRO A 477 37.19 -10.91 -23.84
C PRO A 477 36.93 -10.79 -25.33
N SER A 478 35.70 -10.85 -25.80
CA SER A 478 35.30 -10.57 -27.18
C SER A 478 34.08 -9.67 -27.22
N PRO A 479 34.18 -8.46 -27.80
CA PRO A 479 33.08 -7.50 -27.91
C PRO A 479 31.96 -7.93 -28.88
N SER A 480 32.01 -9.15 -29.41
CA SER A 480 31.10 -9.63 -30.44
C SER A 480 29.96 -10.52 -29.96
N PHE A 481 29.95 -10.96 -28.70
CA PHE A 481 28.97 -11.90 -28.17
C PHE A 481 28.36 -11.38 -26.86
N LYS A 482 27.04 -11.26 -26.87
CA LYS A 482 26.24 -10.93 -25.67
C LYS A 482 25.67 -12.20 -25.10
N PHE A 483 26.15 -12.64 -23.92
CA PHE A 483 25.63 -13.77 -23.18
C PHE A 483 24.70 -13.26 -22.11
N THR A 484 23.61 -13.97 -21.81
CA THR A 484 22.80 -13.73 -20.61
C THR A 484 23.17 -14.81 -19.60
N PRO A 485 23.92 -14.48 -18.55
CA PRO A 485 24.13 -15.40 -17.46
C PRO A 485 22.80 -15.70 -16.76
N PHE A 486 22.66 -16.93 -16.28
CA PHE A 486 21.57 -17.31 -15.39
C PHE A 486 22.15 -18.02 -14.15
N TYR A 487 21.36 -18.02 -13.09
CA TYR A 487 21.65 -18.72 -11.86
C TYR A 487 20.45 -19.56 -11.50
N ALA A 488 20.70 -20.78 -11.01
CA ALA A 488 19.63 -21.68 -10.60
C ALA A 488 19.89 -22.20 -9.19
N SER A 489 18.88 -22.26 -8.36
CA SER A 489 18.93 -22.74 -6.99
C SER A 489 18.07 -23.98 -6.80
N GLY A 490 18.44 -24.80 -5.79
CA GLY A 490 17.73 -26.02 -5.48
C GLY A 490 18.35 -26.82 -4.36
N SER A 491 18.14 -28.12 -4.43
CA SER A 491 18.66 -29.10 -3.48
C SER A 491 19.32 -30.29 -4.19
N ILE A 492 20.29 -30.87 -3.53
CA ILE A 492 20.91 -32.15 -3.85
C ILE A 492 20.74 -33.13 -2.67
N GLY A 493 20.31 -34.36 -2.96
CA GLY A 493 20.15 -35.40 -1.97
C GLY A 493 21.48 -36.10 -1.63
N PRO A 494 21.45 -37.08 -0.74
CA PRO A 494 22.62 -37.89 -0.45
C PRO A 494 23.27 -38.46 -1.71
N ASN A 495 24.55 -38.23 -1.88
CA ASN A 495 25.29 -38.64 -3.07
C ASN A 495 26.68 -39.17 -2.74
N THR A 496 27.23 -40.01 -3.59
CA THR A 496 28.60 -40.56 -3.52
C THR A 496 29.51 -39.99 -4.59
N ASP A 497 29.01 -39.12 -5.46
CA ASP A 497 29.79 -38.56 -6.53
C ASP A 497 30.67 -37.42 -6.03
N SER A 498 31.83 -37.28 -6.64
CA SER A 498 32.76 -36.18 -6.34
C SER A 498 32.69 -35.04 -7.37
N SER A 499 31.79 -35.16 -8.35
CA SER A 499 31.58 -34.15 -9.38
C SER A 499 30.14 -34.17 -9.88
N PHE A 500 29.64 -33.00 -10.19
CA PHE A 500 28.32 -32.82 -10.74
C PHE A 500 28.32 -33.14 -12.25
N ALA A 501 27.42 -34.01 -12.68
CA ALA A 501 27.25 -34.27 -14.12
C ALA A 501 26.39 -33.19 -14.73
N MET A 502 27.01 -32.27 -15.47
CA MET A 502 26.39 -31.22 -16.23
C MET A 502 26.80 -31.29 -17.69
N GLY A 503 25.83 -31.01 -18.59
CA GLY A 503 26.16 -30.88 -20.00
C GLY A 503 27.04 -29.66 -20.25
N TRP A 504 28.23 -29.88 -20.73
CA TRP A 504 29.26 -28.89 -21.08
C TRP A 504 29.96 -28.15 -19.97
N LEU A 505 31.16 -28.60 -19.80
CA LEU A 505 32.19 -28.02 -18.98
C LEU A 505 33.02 -27.00 -19.76
N ASN A 506 33.12 -25.78 -19.29
CA ASN A 506 34.28 -24.97 -19.51
C ASN A 506 35.36 -25.42 -18.52
N ILE A 507 36.52 -25.89 -18.99
CA ILE A 507 37.60 -26.46 -18.25
C ILE A 507 38.18 -25.58 -17.12
N ALA A 508 37.61 -24.36 -16.95
CA ALA A 508 38.09 -23.36 -16.02
C ALA A 508 37.38 -23.37 -14.64
N TYR A 509 36.27 -24.09 -14.47
CA TYR A 509 35.52 -24.11 -13.22
C TYR A 509 35.63 -25.46 -12.50
N ASP A 510 35.71 -25.39 -11.18
CA ASP A 510 35.74 -26.55 -10.30
C ASP A 510 34.31 -27.10 -10.18
N ASN A 511 34.09 -28.31 -10.70
CA ASN A 511 32.84 -29.04 -10.55
C ASN A 511 32.89 -30.04 -9.42
N SER A 512 33.89 -29.96 -8.56
CA SER A 512 33.96 -30.83 -7.38
C SER A 512 32.79 -30.49 -6.44
N ILE A 513 32.06 -31.50 -6.04
CA ILE A 513 31.03 -31.43 -5.00
C ILE A 513 31.46 -32.33 -3.83
N PRO A 514 31.18 -31.92 -2.59
CA PRO A 514 31.38 -32.79 -1.47
C PRO A 514 30.40 -33.98 -1.55
N THR A 515 30.86 -35.15 -1.18
CA THR A 515 29.96 -36.29 -0.94
C THR A 515 29.25 -36.05 0.39
N SER A 516 27.94 -36.24 0.40
CA SER A 516 27.10 -36.00 1.58
C SER A 516 26.18 -37.18 1.84
N ASN A 517 25.81 -37.36 3.11
CA ASN A 517 24.79 -38.32 3.53
C ASN A 517 23.44 -37.66 3.76
N ASP A 518 23.34 -36.34 3.62
CA ASP A 518 22.20 -35.53 3.93
C ASP A 518 21.71 -34.75 2.67
N GLN A 519 20.63 -34.07 2.77
CA GLN A 519 20.17 -33.14 1.73
C GLN A 519 20.96 -31.83 1.87
N ASP A 520 21.60 -31.39 0.79
CA ASP A 520 22.36 -30.14 0.73
C ASP A 520 21.76 -29.14 -0.24
N ALA A 521 22.01 -27.82 0.01
CA ALA A 521 21.64 -26.76 -0.87
C ALA A 521 22.54 -26.71 -2.10
N LEU A 522 21.93 -26.44 -3.28
CA LEU A 522 22.61 -26.39 -4.58
C LEU A 522 22.43 -25.01 -5.21
N LEU A 523 23.54 -24.43 -5.70
CA LEU A 523 23.55 -23.20 -6.49
C LEU A 523 24.40 -23.42 -7.76
N LEU A 524 23.78 -23.17 -8.91
CA LEU A 524 24.38 -23.31 -10.23
C LEU A 524 24.49 -21.95 -10.91
N SER A 525 25.50 -21.78 -11.76
CA SER A 525 25.59 -20.70 -12.74
C SER A 525 25.75 -21.22 -14.16
N GLY A 526 25.23 -20.50 -15.12
CA GLY A 526 25.39 -20.86 -16.52
C GLY A 526 25.11 -19.70 -17.46
N TYR A 527 25.36 -19.92 -18.75
CA TYR A 527 24.99 -19.03 -19.83
C TYR A 527 24.78 -19.80 -21.13
N LEU A 528 23.99 -19.22 -22.04
CA LEU A 528 23.86 -19.72 -23.41
C LEU A 528 24.94 -19.11 -24.29
N ASP A 529 25.76 -19.94 -24.95
CA ASP A 529 26.72 -19.50 -25.94
C ASP A 529 26.14 -19.67 -27.34
N PRO A 530 25.76 -18.61 -28.06
CA PRO A 530 25.33 -18.69 -29.45
C PRO A 530 26.54 -18.87 -30.36
N LEU A 531 27.07 -20.06 -30.48
CA LEU A 531 28.06 -20.39 -31.50
C LEU A 531 27.41 -20.23 -32.88
N GLY A 532 27.54 -19.13 -33.44
CA GLY A 532 27.42 -18.55 -34.81
C GLY A 532 26.78 -19.32 -35.96
N ILE A 533 26.41 -20.58 -35.88
CA ILE A 533 25.75 -21.36 -36.94
C ILE A 533 24.88 -22.45 -36.30
N GLY A 534 23.76 -22.08 -35.76
CA GLY A 534 22.65 -23.02 -35.51
C GLY A 534 22.76 -23.97 -34.32
N THR A 535 23.79 -23.87 -33.49
CA THR A 535 23.92 -24.62 -32.24
C THR A 535 24.14 -23.66 -31.09
N VAL A 536 23.27 -23.76 -30.06
CA VAL A 536 23.41 -23.06 -28.78
C VAL A 536 24.00 -24.05 -27.76
N ASN A 537 25.03 -23.66 -27.04
CA ASN A 537 25.64 -24.50 -26.00
C ASN A 537 25.37 -23.90 -24.63
N PHE A 538 25.06 -24.74 -23.65
CA PHE A 538 25.14 -24.38 -22.24
C PHE A 538 26.57 -24.45 -21.73
N VAL A 539 26.96 -23.44 -21.00
CA VAL A 539 28.16 -23.50 -20.14
C VAL A 539 27.67 -23.34 -18.71
N MET A 540 27.91 -24.31 -17.85
CA MET A 540 27.42 -24.30 -16.47
C MET A 540 28.53 -24.68 -15.50
N SER A 541 28.40 -24.26 -14.24
CA SER A 541 29.23 -24.68 -13.12
C SER A 541 28.45 -24.64 -11.80
N ALA A 542 28.79 -25.47 -10.84
CA ALA A 542 28.31 -25.32 -9.47
C ALA A 542 29.04 -24.14 -8.81
N ILE A 543 28.25 -23.25 -8.19
CA ILE A 543 28.79 -22.13 -7.40
C ILE A 543 29.07 -22.61 -5.97
N ASP A 544 28.08 -23.24 -5.36
CA ASP A 544 28.18 -23.77 -4.00
C ASP A 544 27.30 -25.00 -3.86
N VAL A 545 27.84 -25.97 -3.11
CA VAL A 545 27.09 -27.09 -2.52
C VAL A 545 27.38 -27.03 -1.04
N GLN A 546 26.40 -26.61 -0.27
CA GLN A 546 26.59 -26.44 1.17
C GLN A 546 26.48 -27.78 1.90
N ALA A 547 27.57 -28.56 1.86
CA ALA A 547 27.70 -29.79 2.63
C ALA A 547 28.15 -29.46 4.04
N ASP A 548 27.22 -29.31 4.96
CA ASP A 548 27.48 -29.27 6.39
C ASP A 548 26.83 -30.47 7.10
N SER A 549 26.80 -30.51 8.43
CA SER A 549 26.22 -31.63 9.18
C SER A 549 24.68 -31.54 9.30
N GLY A 550 24.00 -30.76 8.50
CA GLY A 550 22.56 -30.57 8.56
C GLY A 550 21.90 -30.61 7.19
N TYR A 551 20.55 -30.71 7.16
CA TYR A 551 19.77 -30.65 5.94
C TYR A 551 19.59 -29.20 5.50
N ASN A 552 19.91 -28.90 4.24
CA ASN A 552 19.85 -27.56 3.67
C ASN A 552 19.14 -27.55 2.32
N GLN A 553 18.53 -26.39 1.95
CA GLN A 553 18.06 -26.10 0.59
C GLN A 553 18.21 -24.63 0.24
N HIS A 554 18.61 -24.31 -0.98
CA HIS A 554 18.43 -22.99 -1.58
C HIS A 554 17.09 -22.94 -2.29
N PHE A 555 16.26 -21.99 -1.93
CA PHE A 555 14.87 -21.93 -2.39
C PHE A 555 14.70 -20.96 -3.57
N PHE A 556 15.02 -19.67 -3.38
CA PHE A 556 15.05 -18.68 -4.45
C PHE A 556 16.44 -18.11 -4.64
N VAL A 557 16.72 -17.70 -5.87
CA VAL A 557 17.93 -17.01 -6.28
C VAL A 557 17.57 -15.72 -7.01
N GLU A 558 18.33 -14.66 -6.72
CA GLU A 558 18.24 -13.37 -7.37
C GLU A 558 19.61 -12.79 -7.67
N THR A 559 19.68 -11.92 -8.67
CA THR A 559 20.92 -11.28 -9.07
C THR A 559 20.79 -9.77 -9.13
N HIS A 560 21.85 -9.07 -8.72
CA HIS A 560 22.00 -7.65 -8.95
C HIS A 560 23.44 -7.32 -9.35
N SER A 561 23.64 -6.15 -9.91
CA SER A 561 24.99 -5.73 -10.33
C SER A 561 25.49 -4.62 -9.42
N GLU A 562 26.59 -4.84 -8.70
CA GLU A 562 27.28 -3.77 -7.96
C GLU A 562 28.10 -2.86 -8.90
N THR A 563 28.57 -3.40 -10.03
CA THR A 563 29.32 -2.67 -11.06
C THR A 563 29.01 -3.22 -12.43
N ASP A 564 29.40 -2.54 -13.49
CA ASP A 564 29.20 -2.99 -14.90
C ASP A 564 29.89 -4.33 -15.24
N THR A 565 30.67 -4.90 -14.31
CA THR A 565 31.52 -6.08 -14.54
C THR A 565 31.37 -7.21 -13.52
N ALA A 566 30.57 -7.03 -12.44
CA ALA A 566 30.46 -8.04 -11.39
C ALA A 566 28.99 -8.30 -11.03
N SER A 567 28.53 -9.52 -11.25
CA SER A 567 27.24 -9.99 -10.73
C SER A 567 27.39 -10.44 -9.28
N VAL A 568 26.43 -10.01 -8.48
CA VAL A 568 26.21 -10.48 -7.11
C VAL A 568 24.98 -11.35 -7.10
N VAL A 569 25.10 -12.53 -6.51
CA VAL A 569 24.02 -13.52 -6.42
C VAL A 569 23.59 -13.64 -4.98
N THR A 570 22.31 -13.53 -4.75
CA THR A 570 21.70 -13.70 -3.42
C THR A 570 20.73 -14.87 -3.45
N VAL A 571 20.79 -15.73 -2.45
CA VAL A 571 19.85 -16.83 -2.27
C VAL A 571 19.15 -16.70 -0.93
N VAL A 572 17.90 -17.12 -0.89
CA VAL A 572 17.18 -17.46 0.34
C VAL A 572 17.08 -18.96 0.45
N GLY A 573 17.33 -19.48 1.63
CA GLY A 573 17.29 -20.89 1.89
C GLY A 573 16.81 -21.23 3.29
N GLN A 574 16.74 -22.53 3.54
CA GLN A 574 16.28 -23.10 4.80
C GLN A 574 17.26 -24.19 5.23
N HIS A 575 17.45 -24.36 6.57
CA HIS A 575 18.31 -25.39 7.11
C HIS A 575 17.74 -26.00 8.38
N LYS A 576 18.12 -27.25 8.64
CA LYS A 576 17.79 -27.97 9.88
C LYS A 576 19.08 -28.27 10.67
N GLY A 577 19.77 -27.20 11.08
CA GLY A 577 20.99 -27.21 11.88
C GLY A 577 22.27 -26.96 11.08
N GLY A 578 23.35 -26.65 11.78
CA GLY A 578 24.71 -26.54 11.23
C GLY A 578 25.12 -25.17 10.71
N LEU A 579 24.22 -24.35 10.19
CA LEU A 579 24.56 -23.08 9.58
C LEU A 579 24.84 -21.98 10.63
N VAL A 580 25.91 -21.22 10.43
CA VAL A 580 26.35 -20.15 11.32
C VAL A 580 26.28 -18.81 10.57
N ALA A 581 25.60 -17.84 11.16
CA ALA A 581 25.55 -16.47 10.66
C ALA A 581 26.90 -15.75 10.83
N ASP A 582 27.18 -14.80 9.96
CA ASP A 582 28.30 -13.88 10.13
C ASP A 582 28.04 -12.90 11.29
N SER A 583 29.13 -12.53 11.97
CA SER A 583 29.07 -11.83 13.26
C SER A 583 28.46 -10.40 13.24
N LEU A 584 28.19 -9.85 12.08
CA LEU A 584 27.65 -8.50 11.90
C LEU A 584 26.31 -8.46 11.13
N THR A 585 25.70 -9.61 10.84
CA THR A 585 24.43 -9.65 10.14
C THR A 585 23.27 -9.63 11.14
N TRP A 586 22.18 -8.95 10.74
CA TRP A 586 20.91 -9.02 11.45
C TRP A 586 20.36 -10.44 11.38
N GLY A 587 19.79 -10.89 12.46
CA GLY A 587 19.13 -12.17 12.54
C GLY A 587 19.15 -12.76 13.94
N GLN A 588 18.70 -13.98 14.06
CA GLN A 588 18.60 -14.71 15.32
C GLN A 588 19.35 -16.03 15.19
N PRO A 589 20.53 -16.17 15.82
CA PRO A 589 21.28 -17.42 15.79
C PRO A 589 20.44 -18.60 16.29
N GLY A 590 20.46 -19.70 15.56
CA GLY A 590 19.70 -20.91 15.88
C GLY A 590 18.35 -21.03 15.17
N SER A 591 17.94 -20.02 14.41
CA SER A 591 16.78 -20.07 13.51
C SER A 591 17.07 -20.86 12.24
N ALA A 592 16.04 -21.19 11.47
CA ALA A 592 16.14 -22.13 10.36
C ALA A 592 16.07 -21.50 8.95
N GLN A 593 15.90 -20.19 8.84
CA GLN A 593 15.90 -19.47 7.57
C GLN A 593 17.24 -18.76 7.38
N TYR A 594 17.70 -18.62 6.12
CA TYR A 594 18.93 -17.88 5.86
C TYR A 594 18.91 -17.14 4.53
N PHE A 595 19.76 -16.11 4.45
CA PHE A 595 20.23 -15.53 3.20
C PHE A 595 21.72 -15.78 3.05
N GLN A 596 22.16 -16.03 1.82
CA GLN A 596 23.58 -16.05 1.47
C GLN A 596 23.81 -15.21 0.23
N ARG A 597 24.96 -14.54 0.21
CA ARG A 597 25.38 -13.66 -0.90
C ARG A 597 26.72 -14.11 -1.44
N TYR A 598 26.80 -14.17 -2.76
CA TYR A 598 27.99 -14.59 -3.50
C TYR A 598 28.36 -13.51 -4.50
N LYS A 599 29.65 -13.40 -4.79
CA LYS A 599 30.17 -12.50 -5.82
C LYS A 599 31.13 -13.24 -6.72
N GLN A 600 31.07 -12.95 -8.01
CA GLN A 600 32.02 -13.49 -8.97
C GLN A 600 33.42 -12.93 -8.71
N ASP A 601 34.43 -13.81 -8.58
CA ASP A 601 35.84 -13.46 -8.40
C ASP A 601 36.60 -13.61 -9.71
N GLY A 602 36.73 -12.52 -10.46
CA GLY A 602 37.41 -12.51 -11.75
C GLY A 602 36.83 -13.52 -12.75
N ASN A 603 37.70 -14.32 -13.39
CA ASN A 603 37.33 -15.33 -14.39
C ASN A 603 37.19 -16.76 -13.81
N SER A 604 37.32 -16.98 -12.51
CA SER A 604 37.64 -18.31 -11.98
C SER A 604 36.71 -18.83 -10.88
N GLY A 605 35.66 -18.12 -10.48
CA GLY A 605 34.77 -18.68 -9.44
C GLY A 605 33.89 -17.66 -8.75
N PHE A 606 33.19 -18.11 -7.74
CA PHE A 606 32.39 -17.28 -6.85
C PHE A 606 32.91 -17.38 -5.42
N ILE A 607 32.92 -16.28 -4.70
CA ILE A 607 33.23 -16.26 -3.27
C ILE A 607 31.94 -15.94 -2.49
N LYS A 608 31.74 -16.66 -1.40
CA LYS A 608 30.65 -16.36 -0.45
C LYS A 608 31.04 -15.13 0.35
N LEU A 609 30.21 -14.09 0.26
CA LEU A 609 30.44 -12.82 0.92
C LEU A 609 29.83 -12.78 2.31
N LYS A 610 28.58 -13.25 2.45
CA LYS A 610 27.78 -13.10 3.68
C LYS A 610 26.81 -14.28 3.87
N THR A 611 26.53 -14.55 5.14
CA THR A 611 25.43 -15.42 5.58
C THR A 611 24.68 -14.74 6.72
N ALA A 612 23.36 -14.57 6.58
CA ALA A 612 22.47 -14.13 7.64
C ALA A 612 21.48 -15.26 7.96
N VAL A 613 21.27 -15.55 9.25
CA VAL A 613 20.33 -16.58 9.73
C VAL A 613 19.24 -15.88 10.53
N TRP A 614 17.97 -16.14 10.21
CA TRP A 614 16.83 -15.46 10.79
C TRP A 614 15.61 -16.37 10.93
N GLY A 615 14.60 -15.93 11.72
CA GLY A 615 13.41 -16.71 12.05
C GLY A 615 13.14 -16.69 13.56
N ASP A 616 12.38 -17.66 14.08
CA ASP A 616 12.18 -17.83 15.53
C ASP A 616 13.32 -18.66 16.14
N SER A 617 14.12 -18.03 16.98
CA SER A 617 15.23 -18.72 17.66
C SER A 617 14.78 -19.69 18.76
N ALA A 618 13.51 -19.64 19.19
CA ALA A 618 12.97 -20.56 20.17
C ALA A 618 12.65 -21.95 19.58
N HIS A 619 12.51 -22.02 18.25
CA HIS A 619 12.22 -23.24 17.51
C HIS A 619 13.27 -23.44 16.43
N ALA A 620 14.08 -24.47 16.54
CA ALA A 620 15.04 -24.86 15.49
C ALA A 620 14.33 -25.57 14.30
N THR A 621 13.14 -25.10 13.96
CA THR A 621 12.29 -25.63 12.88
C THR A 621 12.11 -24.56 11.80
N ILE A 622 11.66 -24.97 10.61
CA ILE A 622 11.40 -24.05 9.51
C ILE A 622 10.14 -23.23 9.81
N ASP A 623 10.27 -21.89 9.94
CA ASP A 623 9.17 -21.01 10.31
C ASP A 623 8.27 -20.68 9.13
N VAL A 624 8.85 -20.36 7.97
CA VAL A 624 8.11 -19.90 6.79
C VAL A 624 8.54 -20.63 5.52
N SER A 625 7.57 -20.90 4.66
CA SER A 625 7.78 -21.32 3.26
C SER A 625 7.99 -20.10 2.39
N PRO A 626 9.14 -19.94 1.71
CA PRO A 626 9.41 -18.82 0.84
C PRO A 626 8.44 -18.76 -0.35
N THR A 627 8.04 -17.55 -0.76
CA THR A 627 7.18 -17.32 -1.94
C THR A 627 7.79 -16.38 -2.97
N ALA A 628 8.65 -15.46 -2.56
CA ALA A 628 9.35 -14.53 -3.46
C ALA A 628 10.64 -14.01 -2.83
N LEU A 629 11.58 -13.66 -3.68
CA LEU A 629 12.84 -12.96 -3.37
C LEU A 629 13.06 -11.86 -4.42
N LEU A 630 13.57 -10.71 -3.98
CA LEU A 630 14.09 -9.64 -4.85
C LEU A 630 15.35 -9.05 -4.22
N VAL A 631 16.31 -8.70 -5.03
CA VAL A 631 17.37 -7.76 -4.66
C VAL A 631 17.28 -6.56 -5.58
N ASP A 632 16.98 -5.40 -5.01
CA ASP A 632 16.82 -4.18 -5.78
C ASP A 632 18.16 -3.59 -6.25
N ASP A 633 18.10 -2.55 -7.07
CA ASP A 633 19.29 -1.86 -7.60
C ASP A 633 20.15 -1.23 -6.50
N CYS A 634 19.62 -1.02 -5.31
CA CYS A 634 20.32 -0.56 -4.11
C CYS A 634 21.01 -1.71 -3.34
N GLY A 635 20.69 -2.96 -3.65
CA GLY A 635 21.15 -4.14 -2.92
C GLY A 635 20.30 -4.50 -1.70
N ASN A 636 19.14 -3.82 -1.46
CA ASN A 636 18.19 -4.25 -0.45
C ASN A 636 17.63 -5.63 -0.81
N THR A 637 17.44 -6.47 0.20
CA THR A 637 16.93 -7.83 0.00
C THR A 637 15.50 -7.91 0.49
N TYR A 638 14.57 -8.18 -0.41
CA TYR A 638 13.13 -8.32 -0.17
C TYR A 638 12.77 -9.79 -0.12
N PHE A 639 11.97 -10.15 0.83
CA PHE A 639 11.50 -11.51 1.04
C PHE A 639 10.01 -11.53 1.35
N SER A 640 9.34 -12.54 0.81
CA SER A 640 8.00 -12.95 1.17
C SER A 640 7.96 -14.43 1.48
N GLY A 641 7.22 -14.83 2.53
CA GLY A 641 6.96 -16.21 2.88
C GLY A 641 5.74 -16.33 3.79
N TRP A 642 5.22 -17.53 3.96
CA TRP A 642 4.08 -17.82 4.82
C TRP A 642 4.39 -18.95 5.80
N GLY A 643 3.75 -18.97 6.95
CA GLY A 643 3.89 -20.00 7.96
C GLY A 643 2.56 -20.62 8.37
N GLY A 644 2.63 -21.61 9.24
CA GLY A 644 1.47 -22.30 9.77
C GLY A 644 0.95 -23.47 8.91
N SER A 645 -0.11 -24.11 9.36
CA SER A 645 -0.72 -25.24 8.64
C SER A 645 -1.32 -24.77 7.30
N PRO A 646 -1.08 -25.48 6.16
CA PRO A 646 -0.69 -26.89 6.10
C PRO A 646 0.82 -27.18 6.19
N ASN A 647 1.70 -26.20 6.30
CA ASN A 647 3.13 -26.47 6.49
C ASN A 647 3.34 -27.17 7.86
N PRO A 648 3.92 -28.39 7.91
CA PRO A 648 3.92 -29.21 9.14
C PRO A 648 4.68 -28.59 10.31
N GLU A 649 5.69 -27.77 10.03
CA GLU A 649 6.58 -27.18 11.03
C GLU A 649 6.45 -25.64 11.07
N GLY A 650 5.81 -25.01 10.07
CA GLY A 650 5.77 -23.57 9.91
C GLY A 650 4.93 -22.85 10.97
N ASN A 651 5.45 -21.73 11.47
CA ASN A 651 4.75 -20.84 12.39
C ASN A 651 5.35 -19.43 12.30
N THR A 652 4.54 -18.44 12.03
CA THR A 652 4.98 -17.04 11.99
C THR A 652 5.02 -16.36 13.36
N GLU A 653 4.60 -17.00 14.44
CA GLU A 653 4.71 -16.42 15.79
C GLU A 653 6.17 -16.12 16.14
N ASN A 654 6.39 -15.03 16.87
CA ASN A 654 7.70 -14.58 17.36
C ASN A 654 8.74 -14.19 16.30
N MET A 655 8.35 -14.05 15.05
CA MET A 655 9.24 -13.47 14.04
C MET A 655 9.57 -12.01 14.40
N ALA A 656 10.81 -11.60 14.16
CA ALA A 656 11.25 -10.25 14.49
C ALA A 656 10.52 -9.21 13.62
N LEU A 657 10.08 -8.10 14.24
CA LEU A 657 9.34 -7.03 13.56
C LEU A 657 10.12 -5.73 13.61
N SER A 658 9.97 -4.93 12.59
CA SER A 658 10.48 -3.56 12.55
C SER A 658 9.51 -2.58 13.23
N ALA A 659 10.01 -1.41 13.62
CA ALA A 659 9.17 -0.40 14.26
C ALA A 659 8.08 0.19 13.36
N ASN A 660 8.22 0.05 12.04
CA ASN A 660 7.28 0.46 11.00
C ASN A 660 6.42 -0.70 10.49
N ALA A 661 6.39 -1.85 11.17
CA ALA A 661 5.51 -2.95 10.82
C ALA A 661 4.04 -2.48 10.72
N PHE A 662 3.37 -2.84 9.64
CA PHE A 662 1.96 -2.48 9.46
C PHE A 662 1.02 -3.48 10.14
N GLN A 663 1.41 -4.75 10.30
CA GLN A 663 0.73 -5.71 11.15
C GLN A 663 1.73 -6.29 12.15
N THR A 664 1.41 -6.20 13.45
CA THR A 664 2.29 -6.61 14.55
C THR A 664 1.82 -7.85 15.29
N THR A 665 0.68 -8.39 14.92
CA THR A 665 0.09 -9.60 15.51
C THR A 665 -0.15 -10.64 14.44
N THR A 666 -0.02 -11.90 14.80
CA THR A 666 -0.25 -13.06 13.92
C THR A 666 -0.98 -14.14 14.72
N ASP A 667 -1.73 -14.99 14.04
CA ASP A 667 -2.24 -16.25 14.60
C ASP A 667 -1.31 -17.45 14.29
N GLY A 668 -0.10 -17.16 13.79
CA GLY A 668 0.90 -18.15 13.39
C GLY A 668 0.77 -18.65 11.96
N ARG A 669 -0.21 -18.12 11.16
CA ARG A 669 -0.57 -18.61 9.83
C ARG A 669 -0.59 -17.54 8.75
N ASP A 670 0.03 -16.42 9.04
CA ASP A 670 0.09 -15.25 8.18
C ASP A 670 1.31 -15.27 7.25
N PHE A 671 1.33 -14.37 6.31
CA PHE A 671 2.54 -14.01 5.58
C PHE A 671 3.49 -13.21 6.48
N TYR A 672 4.77 -13.32 6.16
CA TYR A 672 5.82 -12.49 6.73
C TYR A 672 6.62 -11.85 5.60
N PHE A 673 6.68 -10.51 5.62
CA PHE A 673 7.48 -9.72 4.70
C PHE A 673 8.67 -9.14 5.42
N LEU A 674 9.84 -9.26 4.77
CA LEU A 674 11.10 -8.77 5.29
C LEU A 674 11.85 -8.00 4.20
N VAL A 675 12.34 -6.82 4.53
CA VAL A 675 13.27 -6.07 3.70
C VAL A 675 14.50 -5.74 4.54
N LEU A 676 15.65 -6.23 4.13
CA LEU A 676 16.94 -5.94 4.76
C LEU A 676 17.70 -4.87 3.97
N ASP A 677 18.44 -4.04 4.69
CA ASP A 677 19.41 -3.12 4.08
C ASP A 677 20.50 -3.89 3.28
N PRO A 678 21.27 -3.21 2.41
CA PRO A 678 22.26 -3.87 1.55
C PRO A 678 23.32 -4.65 2.31
N ASP A 679 23.61 -4.21 3.52
CA ASP A 679 24.60 -4.84 4.38
C ASP A 679 24.04 -5.92 5.29
N TRP A 680 22.73 -6.13 5.30
CA TRP A 680 21.99 -7.02 6.17
C TRP A 680 22.24 -6.77 7.66
N MET A 681 22.46 -5.51 8.02
CA MET A 681 22.68 -5.12 9.41
C MET A 681 21.40 -4.76 10.15
N SER A 682 20.36 -4.35 9.39
CA SER A 682 19.07 -3.96 9.97
C SER A 682 17.90 -4.22 9.00
N PRO A 683 16.69 -4.51 9.53
CA PRO A 683 15.50 -4.55 8.71
C PRO A 683 15.01 -3.12 8.40
N ARG A 684 14.81 -2.82 7.13
CA ARG A 684 14.07 -1.64 6.69
C ARG A 684 12.57 -1.82 6.93
N LEU A 685 12.08 -3.04 6.75
CA LEU A 685 10.71 -3.45 7.07
C LEU A 685 10.73 -4.92 7.49
N ALA A 686 9.98 -5.25 8.53
CA ALA A 686 9.65 -6.62 8.92
C ALA A 686 8.25 -6.61 9.52
N THR A 687 7.29 -7.31 8.90
CA THR A 687 5.87 -7.20 9.21
C THR A 687 5.12 -8.48 8.89
N TYR A 688 4.03 -8.74 9.60
CA TYR A 688 3.05 -9.76 9.22
C TYR A 688 2.04 -9.19 8.22
N PHE A 689 1.31 -10.11 7.56
CA PHE A 689 0.14 -9.80 6.76
C PHE A 689 -0.76 -11.03 6.64
N GLY A 690 -2.02 -10.91 7.08
CA GLY A 690 -3.01 -11.97 7.01
C GLY A 690 -4.23 -11.68 7.86
N GLY A 691 -5.16 -12.63 7.85
CA GLY A 691 -6.41 -12.58 8.61
C GLY A 691 -6.42 -13.52 9.82
N THR A 692 -7.58 -14.07 10.13
CA THR A 692 -7.75 -15.12 11.17
C THR A 692 -7.95 -16.52 10.54
N GLY A 693 -7.70 -16.63 9.24
CA GLY A 693 -7.86 -17.83 8.45
C GLY A 693 -6.59 -18.66 8.36
N ARG A 694 -6.53 -19.46 7.31
CA ARG A 694 -5.32 -20.16 6.90
C ARG A 694 -4.92 -19.58 5.55
N GLU A 695 -3.88 -18.78 5.54
CA GLU A 695 -3.36 -18.15 4.35
C GLU A 695 -2.05 -18.82 3.93
N HIS A 696 -1.96 -19.32 2.71
CA HIS A 696 -0.79 -20.02 2.20
C HIS A 696 -0.70 -19.95 0.67
N VAL A 697 0.38 -20.48 0.13
CA VAL A 697 0.57 -20.68 -1.31
C VAL A 697 0.83 -22.16 -1.55
N ASP A 698 0.10 -22.76 -2.50
CA ASP A 698 0.11 -24.21 -2.73
C ASP A 698 1.29 -24.71 -3.59
N GLY A 699 2.38 -23.95 -3.70
CA GLY A 699 3.61 -24.44 -4.29
C GLY A 699 4.15 -23.66 -5.49
N GLY A 700 3.62 -22.52 -5.83
CA GLY A 700 4.13 -21.68 -6.92
C GLY A 700 5.03 -20.53 -6.45
N THR A 701 5.35 -19.63 -7.36
CA THR A 701 6.17 -18.44 -7.13
C THR A 701 5.33 -17.18 -7.19
N SER A 702 5.52 -16.28 -6.25
CA SER A 702 5.07 -14.89 -6.32
C SER A 702 6.22 -14.02 -6.81
N ARG A 703 5.94 -12.78 -7.22
CA ARG A 703 6.99 -11.91 -7.75
C ARG A 703 6.95 -10.53 -7.14
N PHE A 704 8.14 -10.00 -6.92
CA PHE A 704 8.33 -8.57 -6.72
C PHE A 704 8.55 -7.88 -8.06
N ASP A 705 8.02 -6.66 -8.21
CA ASP A 705 8.55 -5.76 -9.24
C ASP A 705 9.84 -5.08 -8.75
N ARG A 706 10.53 -4.39 -9.65
CA ARG A 706 11.79 -3.71 -9.30
C ARG A 706 11.63 -2.56 -8.32
N THR A 707 10.40 -2.09 -8.10
CA THR A 707 10.11 -1.04 -7.11
C THR A 707 9.85 -1.58 -5.71
N GLY A 708 9.88 -2.91 -5.53
CA GLY A 708 9.65 -3.57 -4.24
C GLY A 708 8.18 -3.87 -3.96
N ARG A 709 7.28 -3.76 -4.95
CA ARG A 709 5.91 -4.23 -4.83
C ARG A 709 5.86 -5.74 -4.95
N ILE A 710 5.22 -6.40 -3.99
CA ILE A 710 4.93 -7.83 -4.08
C ILE A 710 3.59 -8.08 -4.78
N PHE A 711 3.59 -8.99 -5.74
CA PHE A 711 2.41 -9.55 -6.37
C PHE A 711 2.26 -10.99 -5.91
N GLN A 712 1.24 -11.26 -5.12
CA GLN A 712 1.06 -12.51 -4.38
C GLN A 712 -0.26 -13.16 -4.76
N ALA A 713 -0.22 -14.45 -5.13
CA ALA A 713 -1.41 -15.29 -5.22
C ALA A 713 -1.53 -16.13 -3.95
N VAL A 714 -2.67 -16.04 -3.29
CA VAL A 714 -2.89 -16.60 -1.95
C VAL A 714 -4.06 -17.56 -1.98
N CYS A 715 -3.90 -18.69 -1.35
CA CYS A 715 -5.00 -19.55 -0.96
C CYS A 715 -5.62 -18.96 0.32
N ALA A 716 -6.65 -18.14 0.15
CA ALA A 716 -7.21 -17.30 1.20
C ALA A 716 -8.58 -17.79 1.68
N GLY A 717 -8.89 -17.49 2.94
CA GLY A 717 -10.21 -17.77 3.53
C GLY A 717 -10.53 -19.26 3.61
N CYS A 718 -9.54 -20.12 3.78
CA CYS A 718 -9.73 -21.57 3.85
C CYS A 718 -10.66 -21.96 5.00
N GLY A 719 -11.61 -22.87 4.69
CA GLY A 719 -12.75 -23.19 5.56
C GLY A 719 -13.99 -22.33 5.28
N GLY A 720 -14.03 -21.63 4.14
CA GLY A 720 -15.17 -20.80 3.70
C GLY A 720 -15.27 -19.45 4.42
N THR A 721 -14.17 -18.99 5.03
CA THR A 721 -14.12 -17.69 5.72
C THR A 721 -13.82 -16.56 4.76
N SER A 722 -14.14 -15.33 5.13
CA SER A 722 -13.76 -14.10 4.41
C SER A 722 -12.95 -13.17 5.29
N THR A 723 -12.04 -13.73 6.09
CA THR A 723 -11.23 -12.98 7.06
C THR A 723 -9.90 -12.49 6.49
N TYR A 724 -9.51 -12.96 5.30
CA TYR A 724 -8.33 -12.44 4.60
C TYR A 724 -8.54 -10.97 4.23
N PRO A 725 -7.58 -10.09 4.53
CA PRO A 725 -7.73 -8.67 4.24
C PRO A 725 -7.91 -8.39 2.75
N THR A 726 -9.02 -7.76 2.37
CA THR A 726 -9.26 -7.27 1.01
C THR A 726 -9.32 -5.76 1.02
N PHE A 727 -8.65 -5.11 0.09
CA PHE A 727 -8.52 -3.65 -0.01
C PHE A 727 -8.10 -3.23 -1.43
N PRO A 728 -8.39 -1.98 -1.86
CA PRO A 728 -9.40 -1.10 -1.29
C PRO A 728 -10.80 -1.73 -1.44
N ASN A 729 -11.83 -1.11 -0.88
CA ASN A 729 -13.15 -1.75 -0.85
C ASN A 729 -13.88 -1.80 -2.19
N ASN A 730 -13.36 -1.16 -3.21
CA ASN A 730 -13.84 -1.26 -4.59
C ASN A 730 -13.12 -2.35 -5.40
N VAL A 731 -12.43 -3.28 -4.75
CA VAL A 731 -11.82 -4.43 -5.43
C VAL A 731 -12.88 -5.31 -6.09
N TYR A 732 -12.46 -6.06 -7.08
CA TYR A 732 -13.36 -6.90 -7.88
C TYR A 732 -14.22 -7.86 -7.02
N ALA A 733 -13.62 -8.55 -6.07
CA ALA A 733 -14.35 -9.41 -5.12
C ALA A 733 -13.68 -9.37 -3.74
N SER A 734 -14.44 -9.01 -2.74
CA SER A 734 -13.95 -8.77 -1.38
C SER A 734 -14.34 -9.86 -0.39
N SER A 735 -14.99 -10.91 -0.85
CA SER A 735 -15.37 -12.05 -0.02
C SER A 735 -15.09 -13.37 -0.72
N ASN A 736 -14.79 -14.39 0.09
CA ASN A 736 -14.68 -15.75 -0.38
C ASN A 736 -16.06 -16.26 -0.82
N GLY A 737 -16.22 -16.57 -2.11
CA GLY A 737 -17.46 -17.09 -2.68
C GLY A 737 -17.56 -18.63 -2.62
N SER A 738 -16.49 -19.34 -2.26
CA SER A 738 -16.42 -20.81 -2.21
C SER A 738 -16.67 -21.35 -0.80
N SER A 739 -16.82 -22.66 -0.70
CA SER A 739 -17.05 -23.35 0.58
C SER A 739 -15.76 -23.62 1.37
N ASN A 740 -14.59 -23.43 0.76
CA ASN A 740 -13.29 -23.67 1.37
C ASN A 740 -12.34 -22.53 1.04
N CYS A 741 -11.26 -22.75 0.27
CA CYS A 741 -10.30 -21.71 -0.07
C CYS A 741 -10.68 -21.02 -1.39
N ASN A 742 -10.35 -19.73 -1.49
CA ASN A 742 -10.47 -18.94 -2.70
C ASN A 742 -9.14 -18.26 -3.00
N LEU A 743 -8.72 -18.32 -4.25
CA LEU A 743 -7.55 -17.59 -4.70
C LEU A 743 -7.79 -16.09 -4.50
N ALA A 744 -6.91 -15.45 -3.75
CA ALA A 744 -6.83 -14.00 -3.66
C ALA A 744 -5.54 -13.51 -4.33
N VAL A 745 -5.64 -12.37 -5.00
CA VAL A 745 -4.49 -11.67 -5.57
C VAL A 745 -4.26 -10.42 -4.76
N THR A 746 -3.07 -10.31 -4.20
CA THR A 746 -2.69 -9.21 -3.30
C THR A 746 -1.47 -8.49 -3.86
N VAL A 747 -1.55 -7.17 -3.93
CA VAL A 747 -0.44 -6.30 -4.32
C VAL A 747 -0.15 -5.34 -3.17
N ILE A 748 1.07 -5.40 -2.65
CA ILE A 748 1.52 -4.54 -1.54
C ILE A 748 2.79 -3.82 -1.97
N ASP A 749 2.80 -2.49 -1.83
CA ASP A 749 4.01 -1.68 -1.99
C ASP A 749 4.74 -1.61 -0.64
N LEU A 750 5.91 -2.20 -0.56
CA LEU A 750 6.68 -2.19 0.68
C LEU A 750 7.43 -0.86 0.93
N ASP A 751 7.40 0.05 -0.04
CA ASP A 751 7.85 1.46 0.01
C ASP A 751 9.16 1.73 0.80
N VAL A 752 10.21 1.00 0.49
CA VAL A 752 11.50 1.12 1.16
C VAL A 752 12.65 1.53 0.23
N GLN A 753 12.35 1.80 -1.05
CA GLN A 753 13.33 2.20 -2.06
C GLN A 753 13.36 3.73 -2.22
N ASN A 754 14.47 4.28 -2.64
CA ASN A 754 14.74 5.64 -3.10
C ASN A 754 14.65 6.77 -2.07
N ALA A 755 15.58 7.73 -2.23
CA ALA A 755 15.44 9.04 -1.62
C ALA A 755 14.14 9.70 -2.09
N ARG A 756 13.35 10.21 -1.15
CA ARG A 756 12.16 11.04 -1.44
C ARG A 756 12.26 12.31 -0.65
N VAL A 757 12.47 13.42 -1.34
CA VAL A 757 12.52 14.73 -0.72
C VAL A 757 11.13 15.32 -0.62
N SER A 758 10.62 15.40 0.59
CA SER A 758 9.34 16.04 0.91
C SER A 758 9.56 17.17 1.90
N VAL A 759 9.50 18.39 1.42
CA VAL A 759 9.86 19.59 2.20
C VAL A 759 8.83 20.68 2.01
N GLN A 760 8.61 21.48 3.05
CA GLN A 760 7.69 22.62 3.01
C GLN A 760 8.32 23.85 3.65
N PRO A 761 8.01 25.04 3.10
CA PRO A 761 8.40 26.29 3.72
C PRO A 761 7.61 26.55 5.01
N ASP A 762 8.31 26.98 6.08
CA ASP A 762 7.68 27.34 7.35
C ASP A 762 8.20 28.68 7.90
N PRO A 763 7.37 29.71 7.84
CA PRO A 763 6.10 29.84 7.13
C PRO A 763 6.30 30.05 5.62
N PRO A 764 5.27 29.78 4.77
CA PRO A 764 5.39 29.93 3.31
C PRO A 764 5.54 31.39 2.86
N VAL A 765 5.07 32.33 3.66
CA VAL A 765 5.20 33.77 3.49
C VAL A 765 5.68 34.34 4.80
N PHE A 766 6.73 35.11 4.78
CA PHE A 766 7.25 35.76 5.99
C PHE A 766 7.83 37.17 5.68
N CYS A 767 8.05 37.90 6.73
CA CYS A 767 8.59 39.26 6.66
C CYS A 767 9.95 39.33 7.34
N LEU A 768 10.82 40.17 6.78
CA LEU A 768 12.12 40.46 7.42
C LEU A 768 11.90 41.09 8.81
N PRO A 769 12.76 40.84 9.77
CA PRO A 769 14.04 40.12 9.71
C PRO A 769 13.94 38.65 10.18
N ASN A 770 12.82 38.01 10.05
CA ASN A 770 12.61 36.66 10.56
C ASN A 770 13.45 35.60 9.83
N THR A 771 13.74 34.52 10.52
CA THR A 771 14.41 33.35 9.97
C THR A 771 13.38 32.46 9.30
N PHE A 772 13.67 32.04 8.08
CA PHE A 772 12.91 31.06 7.35
C PHE A 772 13.41 29.64 7.66
N SER A 773 12.54 28.71 7.88
CA SER A 773 12.89 27.30 8.07
C SER A 773 12.18 26.40 7.06
N ILE A 774 12.73 25.22 6.88
CA ILE A 774 12.16 24.15 6.06
C ILE A 774 11.67 23.05 6.99
N LEU A 775 10.41 22.67 6.85
CA LEU A 775 9.89 21.47 7.47
C LEU A 775 10.23 20.27 6.59
N ASP A 776 10.79 19.24 7.18
CA ASP A 776 11.28 18.06 6.52
C ASP A 776 10.41 16.84 6.84
N SER A 777 9.95 16.15 5.80
CA SER A 777 9.27 14.87 5.86
C SER A 777 9.82 13.88 4.83
N SER A 778 11.05 14.11 4.40
CA SER A 778 11.74 13.26 3.44
C SER A 778 11.91 11.85 3.99
N ILE A 779 11.91 10.88 3.08
CA ILE A 779 12.06 9.46 3.37
C ILE A 779 13.35 8.98 2.71
N ASN A 780 14.12 8.14 3.40
CA ASN A 780 15.38 7.58 2.92
C ASN A 780 16.40 8.65 2.50
N VAL A 781 16.43 9.81 3.16
CA VAL A 781 17.39 10.88 2.91
C VAL A 781 18.26 11.10 4.13
N GLN A 782 19.57 10.96 3.98
CA GLN A 782 20.54 11.16 5.05
C GLN A 782 21.29 12.49 4.91
N ASP A 783 21.47 12.98 3.67
CA ASP A 783 22.15 14.23 3.41
C ASP A 783 21.31 15.18 2.54
N TYR A 784 21.36 16.46 2.84
CA TYR A 784 20.61 17.49 2.12
C TYR A 784 21.53 18.58 1.61
N THR A 785 21.28 19.06 0.39
CA THR A 785 21.85 20.30 -0.14
C THR A 785 20.71 21.25 -0.49
N VAL A 786 20.68 22.41 0.15
CA VAL A 786 19.65 23.43 -0.06
C VAL A 786 20.24 24.62 -0.80
N TYR A 787 19.68 24.97 -1.94
CA TYR A 787 19.93 26.22 -2.67
C TYR A 787 18.80 27.20 -2.35
N TRP A 788 19.12 28.31 -1.68
CA TRP A 788 18.14 29.25 -1.14
C TRP A 788 17.58 30.26 -2.16
N GLY A 789 18.08 30.25 -3.39
CA GLY A 789 17.60 31.14 -4.45
C GLY A 789 18.16 32.58 -4.39
N ASP A 790 18.89 32.95 -3.33
CA ASP A 790 19.58 34.21 -3.15
C ASP A 790 21.09 34.13 -3.46
N GLY A 791 21.54 33.00 -3.97
CA GLY A 791 22.96 32.73 -4.25
C GLY A 791 23.67 31.95 -3.15
N ASN A 792 23.03 31.74 -2.02
CA ASN A 792 23.56 30.91 -0.93
C ASN A 792 23.11 29.47 -1.03
N SER A 793 23.90 28.54 -0.48
CA SER A 793 23.56 27.14 -0.31
C SER A 793 24.05 26.61 1.03
N THR A 794 23.40 25.57 1.55
CA THR A 794 23.80 24.83 2.75
C THR A 794 23.74 23.33 2.48
N THR A 795 24.71 22.57 3.00
CA THR A 795 24.72 21.12 2.97
C THR A 795 24.82 20.60 4.39
N ASN A 796 23.87 19.76 4.81
CA ASN A 796 23.75 19.22 6.16
C ASN A 796 23.13 17.82 6.13
N SER A 797 23.36 17.04 7.19
CA SER A 797 22.66 15.76 7.43
C SER A 797 21.23 15.93 7.95
N SER A 798 20.77 17.16 8.14
CA SER A 798 19.37 17.46 8.50
C SER A 798 19.01 18.86 8.05
N LEU A 799 17.74 19.12 7.75
CA LEU A 799 17.22 20.45 7.41
C LEU A 799 16.93 21.35 8.64
N GLN A 800 17.43 20.96 9.82
CA GLN A 800 17.32 21.77 11.01
C GLN A 800 18.29 22.96 10.91
N GLY A 801 17.73 24.13 10.79
CA GLY A 801 18.47 25.41 10.70
C GLY A 801 17.75 26.35 9.75
N GLY A 802 17.59 27.58 10.16
CA GLY A 802 16.90 28.57 9.33
C GLY A 802 17.82 29.32 8.38
N HIS A 803 17.25 29.85 7.31
CA HIS A 803 17.93 30.82 6.42
C HIS A 803 17.39 32.24 6.61
N ILE A 804 18.29 33.24 6.52
CA ILE A 804 17.92 34.65 6.63
C ILE A 804 18.19 35.31 5.28
N TYR A 805 17.12 35.80 4.66
CA TYR A 805 17.21 36.58 3.43
C TYR A 805 17.58 38.04 3.76
N ALA A 806 18.41 38.61 2.95
CA ALA A 806 18.88 39.98 3.15
C ALA A 806 17.95 41.05 2.56
N SER A 807 17.08 40.67 1.63
CA SER A 807 16.19 41.58 0.91
C SER A 807 14.80 40.96 0.68
N PRO A 808 13.75 41.77 0.56
CA PRO A 808 12.47 41.31 0.10
C PRO A 808 12.53 40.79 -1.35
N GLY A 809 11.76 39.75 -1.66
CA GLY A 809 11.72 39.19 -3.00
C GLY A 809 11.05 37.82 -3.04
N THR A 810 10.97 37.24 -4.21
CA THR A 810 10.52 35.87 -4.43
C THR A 810 11.71 35.01 -4.77
N TYR A 811 11.97 34.00 -3.96
CA TYR A 811 13.17 33.17 -4.05
C TYR A 811 12.77 31.74 -4.40
N PRO A 812 13.26 31.16 -5.51
CA PRO A 812 13.12 29.74 -5.80
C PRO A 812 14.10 28.96 -4.92
N VAL A 813 13.56 28.13 -4.02
CA VAL A 813 14.37 27.26 -3.17
C VAL A 813 14.38 25.87 -3.78
N GLN A 814 15.56 25.27 -3.88
CA GLN A 814 15.74 23.88 -4.31
C GLN A 814 16.39 23.10 -3.17
N VAL A 815 15.79 21.97 -2.84
CA VAL A 815 16.30 21.02 -1.85
C VAL A 815 16.63 19.73 -2.57
N ILE A 816 17.88 19.32 -2.52
CA ILE A 816 18.35 18.04 -3.05
C ILE A 816 18.62 17.16 -1.85
N GLY A 817 17.97 15.99 -1.80
CA GLY A 817 18.19 14.95 -0.82
C GLY A 817 18.96 13.78 -1.42
N HIS A 818 19.82 13.19 -0.63
CA HIS A 818 20.66 12.05 -1.00
C HIS A 818 20.44 10.90 -0.02
N ASP A 819 20.03 9.76 -0.55
CA ASP A 819 20.12 8.49 0.16
C ASP A 819 21.54 7.96 0.01
N THR A 820 22.34 8.05 1.07
CA THR A 820 23.73 7.60 1.07
C THR A 820 23.86 6.06 1.08
N ILE A 821 22.75 5.34 1.31
CA ILE A 821 22.73 3.89 1.32
C ILE A 821 22.52 3.38 -0.11
N CYS A 822 21.54 3.93 -0.81
CA CYS A 822 21.20 3.54 -2.18
C CYS A 822 21.91 4.38 -3.27
N ASP A 823 22.64 5.43 -2.86
CA ASP A 823 23.23 6.45 -3.75
C ASP A 823 22.19 7.06 -4.71
N THR A 824 20.95 7.21 -4.22
CA THR A 824 19.84 7.79 -4.97
C THR A 824 19.60 9.23 -4.54
N TRP A 825 19.14 10.04 -5.47
CA TRP A 825 18.95 11.47 -5.29
C TRP A 825 17.52 11.85 -5.66
N ASP A 826 16.93 12.74 -4.87
CA ASP A 826 15.65 13.35 -5.20
C ASP A 826 15.71 14.85 -4.97
N THR A 827 14.85 15.60 -5.67
CA THR A 827 14.87 17.07 -5.65
C THR A 827 13.48 17.63 -5.52
N ALA A 828 13.26 18.43 -4.49
CA ALA A 828 12.07 19.26 -4.34
C ALA A 828 12.37 20.73 -4.60
N THR A 829 11.44 21.43 -5.24
CA THR A 829 11.54 22.87 -5.47
C THR A 829 10.26 23.57 -5.00
N PHE A 830 10.41 24.73 -4.37
CA PHE A 830 9.29 25.58 -3.99
C PHE A 830 9.73 27.05 -4.04
N THR A 831 8.77 27.94 -3.90
CA THR A 831 9.03 29.38 -3.93
C THR A 831 8.71 29.99 -2.57
N VAL A 832 9.58 30.84 -2.07
CA VAL A 832 9.42 31.57 -0.82
C VAL A 832 9.16 33.04 -1.13
N GLN A 833 8.10 33.59 -0.56
CA GLN A 833 7.81 35.02 -0.64
C GLN A 833 8.33 35.71 0.62
N VAL A 834 9.34 36.52 0.45
CA VAL A 834 9.92 37.34 1.50
C VAL A 834 9.42 38.79 1.35
N ASN A 835 8.65 39.25 2.32
CA ASN A 835 8.12 40.58 2.33
C ASN A 835 9.06 41.55 3.08
N PRO A 836 8.96 42.85 2.85
CA PRO A 836 9.68 43.85 3.68
C PRO A 836 9.38 43.64 5.17
N ALA A 837 10.20 44.21 6.00
CA ALA A 837 9.91 44.26 7.44
C ALA A 837 8.55 44.95 7.64
N TYR A 838 7.71 44.34 8.49
CA TYR A 838 6.41 44.92 8.78
C TYR A 838 6.58 46.33 9.41
N ASP A 839 5.73 47.24 9.00
CA ASP A 839 5.74 48.57 9.55
C ASP A 839 5.19 48.57 10.99
N SER A 840 5.87 49.20 11.90
CA SER A 840 5.39 49.37 13.25
C SER A 840 4.15 50.27 13.26
N VAL A 841 3.18 49.92 14.09
CA VAL A 841 1.95 50.71 14.23
C VAL A 841 1.74 51.12 15.68
N TYR A 842 1.04 52.21 15.87
CA TYR A 842 0.67 52.65 17.19
C TYR A 842 -0.77 53.18 17.21
N THR A 843 -1.42 53.15 18.37
CA THR A 843 -2.73 53.69 18.61
C THR A 843 -2.69 55.17 18.88
N SER A 844 -3.60 55.91 18.27
CA SER A 844 -3.75 57.34 18.51
C SER A 844 -5.20 57.66 18.92
N TYR A 845 -5.34 58.51 19.87
CA TYR A 845 -6.64 58.91 20.40
C TYR A 845 -6.81 60.40 20.36
N THR A 846 -7.97 60.87 19.83
CA THR A 846 -8.38 62.28 19.93
C THR A 846 -9.74 62.34 20.59
N TYR A 847 -9.94 63.32 21.48
CA TYR A 847 -11.16 63.56 22.18
C TYR A 847 -11.28 65.07 22.53
N ASP A 848 -12.51 65.55 22.56
CA ASP A 848 -12.84 66.94 22.97
C ASP A 848 -13.41 66.94 24.38
N PHE A 849 -12.83 67.71 25.28
CA PHE A 849 -13.30 67.80 26.67
C PHE A 849 -14.63 68.54 26.80
N CYS A 850 -14.98 69.32 25.82
CA CYS A 850 -16.24 70.07 25.78
C CYS A 850 -17.40 69.35 25.13
N ASP A 851 -17.17 68.22 24.55
CA ASP A 851 -18.22 67.44 23.91
C ASP A 851 -19.11 66.72 24.96
N PRO A 852 -20.40 67.11 25.08
CA PRO A 852 -21.29 66.49 26.04
C PRO A 852 -21.50 64.99 25.81
N LEU A 853 -21.24 64.52 24.63
CA LEU A 853 -21.34 63.10 24.23
C LEU A 853 -20.10 62.32 24.52
N ARG A 854 -18.96 62.98 24.92
CA ARG A 854 -17.67 62.33 25.23
C ARG A 854 -17.17 61.45 24.07
N ALA A 855 -17.26 61.99 22.86
CA ALA A 855 -16.80 61.29 21.68
C ALA A 855 -15.29 61.12 21.71
N VAL A 856 -14.84 59.90 21.47
CA VAL A 856 -13.42 59.51 21.30
C VAL A 856 -13.26 59.03 19.89
N THR A 857 -12.23 59.54 19.21
CA THR A 857 -11.77 58.98 17.95
C THR A 857 -10.50 58.16 18.24
N ALA A 858 -10.58 56.87 18.08
CA ALA A 858 -9.46 55.93 18.17
C ALA A 858 -9.02 55.56 16.74
N GLN A 859 -7.70 55.58 16.51
CA GLN A 859 -7.09 55.31 15.21
C GLN A 859 -5.88 54.40 15.38
N LEU A 860 -5.61 53.53 14.41
CA LEU A 860 -4.38 52.82 14.25
C LEU A 860 -3.58 53.51 13.11
N ILE A 861 -2.33 53.80 13.40
CA ILE A 861 -1.48 54.65 12.53
C ILE A 861 -0.18 53.95 12.26
N HIS A 862 0.31 53.99 11.02
CA HIS A 862 1.66 53.56 10.65
C HIS A 862 2.72 54.45 11.25
N ALA A 863 3.74 53.84 11.84
CA ALA A 863 4.81 54.63 12.45
C ALA A 863 5.76 55.27 11.43
N SER A 864 5.83 54.71 10.23
CA SER A 864 6.71 55.15 9.15
C SER A 864 6.28 56.52 8.53
N ASP A 865 4.98 56.68 8.30
CA ASP A 865 4.43 57.86 7.55
C ASP A 865 3.24 58.54 8.22
N SER A 866 2.83 58.06 9.38
CA SER A 866 1.69 58.57 10.13
C SER A 866 0.34 58.52 9.36
N THR A 867 0.23 57.54 8.43
CA THR A 867 -1.05 57.31 7.71
C THR A 867 -1.92 56.33 8.48
N LEU A 868 -3.20 56.35 8.17
CA LEU A 868 -4.19 55.41 8.77
C LEU A 868 -3.93 54.01 8.24
N VAL A 869 -3.87 53.02 9.14
CA VAL A 869 -3.70 51.61 8.78
C VAL A 869 -4.96 51.04 8.15
N THR A 870 -4.85 50.61 6.90
CA THR A 870 -6.01 50.07 6.14
C THR A 870 -5.76 48.67 5.61
N ASP A 871 -4.55 48.11 5.81
CA ASP A 871 -4.04 46.84 5.28
C ASP A 871 -4.04 45.68 6.31
N ARG A 872 -4.69 45.86 7.46
CA ARG A 872 -4.75 44.89 8.55
C ARG A 872 -6.18 44.55 8.93
N ILE A 873 -6.39 43.37 9.45
CA ILE A 873 -7.61 43.00 10.16
C ILE A 873 -7.55 43.63 11.54
N LEU A 874 -8.62 44.32 11.96
CA LEU A 874 -8.68 45.06 13.20
C LEU A 874 -9.88 44.59 14.02
N ASP A 875 -9.64 44.41 15.33
CA ASP A 875 -10.68 44.13 16.32
C ASP A 875 -10.47 45.04 17.54
N TRP A 876 -11.26 46.12 17.55
CA TRP A 876 -11.31 47.05 18.68
C TRP A 876 -12.36 46.63 19.68
N THR A 877 -12.01 46.61 20.95
CA THR A 877 -13.01 46.54 22.02
C THR A 877 -12.91 47.81 22.87
N ILE A 878 -13.95 48.61 22.81
CA ILE A 878 -14.03 49.89 23.53
C ILE A 878 -15.27 49.81 24.43
N SER A 879 -15.07 49.80 25.74
CA SER A 879 -16.16 49.72 26.73
C SER A 879 -17.16 48.59 26.47
N GLY A 880 -16.66 47.45 25.96
CA GLY A 880 -17.46 46.26 25.68
C GLY A 880 -18.14 46.25 24.29
N ALA A 881 -17.98 47.26 23.49
CA ALA A 881 -18.40 47.29 22.09
C ALA A 881 -17.22 46.94 21.17
N THR A 882 -17.46 46.17 20.09
CA THR A 882 -16.46 45.76 19.11
C THR A 882 -16.59 46.53 17.80
N PHE A 883 -15.44 46.85 17.16
CA PHE A 883 -15.36 47.57 15.91
C PHE A 883 -14.21 47.03 15.05
N THR A 884 -14.39 47.07 13.75
CA THR A 884 -13.43 46.49 12.78
C THR A 884 -12.87 47.52 11.79
N THR A 885 -13.04 48.79 12.05
CA THR A 885 -12.62 49.87 11.15
C THR A 885 -11.28 50.47 11.60
N PRO A 886 -10.43 50.99 10.68
CA PRO A 886 -9.16 51.62 11.02
C PRO A 886 -9.30 52.85 11.93
N GLN A 887 -10.43 53.49 11.89
CA GLN A 887 -10.82 54.60 12.75
C GLN A 887 -12.19 54.30 13.38
N VAL A 888 -12.28 54.46 14.67
CA VAL A 888 -13.50 54.26 15.46
C VAL A 888 -13.87 55.58 16.13
N ILE A 889 -15.09 56.03 15.94
CA ILE A 889 -15.66 57.15 16.67
C ILE A 889 -16.77 56.61 17.54
N THR A 890 -16.64 56.70 18.83
CA THR A 890 -17.64 56.20 19.80
C THR A 890 -17.70 57.09 21.04
N ASN A 891 -18.83 56.98 21.73
CA ASN A 891 -19.03 57.72 22.98
C ASN A 891 -18.72 56.80 24.18
N LEU A 892 -17.92 57.31 25.10
CA LEU A 892 -17.58 56.55 26.29
C LEU A 892 -18.71 56.66 27.35
N PRO A 893 -19.13 55.54 27.93
CA PRO A 893 -20.38 55.48 28.73
C PRO A 893 -20.30 56.19 30.06
N SER A 894 -19.13 56.37 30.66
CA SER A 894 -19.04 56.96 32.01
C SER A 894 -17.66 57.58 32.26
N ALA A 895 -17.60 58.47 33.23
CA ALA A 895 -16.37 58.97 33.83
C ALA A 895 -15.66 57.80 34.58
N GLY A 896 -14.34 57.81 34.52
CA GLY A 896 -13.46 56.78 35.12
C GLY A 896 -12.52 56.16 34.09
N TYR A 897 -11.97 55.03 34.49
CA TYR A 897 -11.09 54.29 33.62
C TYR A 897 -11.85 53.51 32.54
N ASN A 898 -11.54 53.82 31.28
CA ASN A 898 -12.10 53.10 30.14
C ASN A 898 -10.97 52.36 29.45
N VAL A 899 -11.07 51.05 29.41
CA VAL A 899 -10.04 50.21 28.76
C VAL A 899 -10.41 50.11 27.26
N ILE A 900 -9.43 50.38 26.43
CA ILE A 900 -9.51 50.18 24.99
C ILE A 900 -8.52 49.10 24.65
N THR A 901 -8.98 48.03 24.03
CA THR A 901 -8.12 47.01 23.47
C THR A 901 -8.25 46.96 21.96
N LEU A 902 -7.13 46.76 21.28
CA LEU A 902 -7.08 46.53 19.86
C LEU A 902 -6.25 45.27 19.61
N THR A 903 -6.80 44.33 18.90
CA THR A 903 -6.05 43.25 18.28
C THR A 903 -6.00 43.51 16.77
N THR A 904 -4.80 43.49 16.22
CA THR A 904 -4.58 43.68 14.79
C THR A 904 -3.78 42.54 14.22
N VAL A 905 -4.17 42.07 13.03
CA VAL A 905 -3.50 41.04 12.29
C VAL A 905 -3.01 41.61 10.98
N ASP A 906 -1.70 41.62 10.81
CA ASP A 906 -1.07 41.89 9.52
C ASP A 906 -1.31 40.69 8.61
N THR A 907 -2.13 40.85 7.57
CA THR A 907 -2.53 39.76 6.67
C THR A 907 -1.40 39.31 5.75
N VAL A 908 -0.36 40.12 5.58
CA VAL A 908 0.79 39.81 4.73
C VAL A 908 1.87 39.07 5.53
N CYS A 909 2.13 39.56 6.77
CA CYS A 909 3.16 38.98 7.62
C CYS A 909 2.63 37.97 8.66
N ASN A 910 1.31 37.81 8.72
CA ASN A 910 0.59 36.98 9.71
C ASN A 910 1.00 37.29 11.17
N VAL A 911 1.27 38.55 11.43
CA VAL A 911 1.71 39.05 12.76
C VAL A 911 0.48 39.58 13.51
N VAL A 912 0.23 39.01 14.68
CA VAL A 912 -0.82 39.48 15.59
C VAL A 912 -0.18 40.45 16.61
N GLN A 913 -0.75 41.64 16.70
CA GLN A 913 -0.36 42.62 17.70
C GLN A 913 -1.57 42.99 18.54
N SER A 914 -1.35 43.14 19.85
CA SER A 914 -2.41 43.57 20.78
C SER A 914 -1.96 44.80 21.52
N PHE A 915 -2.82 45.81 21.52
CA PHE A 915 -2.62 47.06 22.24
C PHE A 915 -3.70 47.15 23.32
N THR A 916 -3.29 47.60 24.50
CA THR A 916 -4.24 47.84 25.59
C THR A 916 -3.92 49.22 26.18
N ASP A 917 -4.85 50.16 26.01
CA ASP A 917 -4.74 51.50 26.57
C ASP A 917 -5.86 51.77 27.54
N THR A 918 -5.61 52.62 28.51
CA THR A 918 -6.60 53.00 29.49
C THR A 918 -6.79 54.51 29.45
N LEU A 919 -7.92 54.92 28.96
CA LEU A 919 -8.28 56.34 28.97
C LEU A 919 -9.01 56.68 30.27
N PHE A 920 -8.55 57.68 30.92
CA PHE A 920 -9.16 58.18 32.16
C PHE A 920 -9.88 59.45 31.91
N PHE A 921 -11.22 59.46 32.06
CA PHE A 921 -12.05 60.65 32.00
C PHE A 921 -12.42 61.04 33.42
N ARG A 922 -11.93 62.22 33.78
CA ARG A 922 -12.44 62.86 35.01
C ARG A 922 -13.87 63.33 34.76
N LEU A 923 -14.77 63.05 35.72
CA LEU A 923 -15.92 63.94 35.85
C LEU A 923 -15.33 65.32 36.08
N PRO A 924 -15.81 66.34 35.33
CA PRO A 924 -15.51 67.69 35.77
C PRO A 924 -15.90 67.75 37.27
N PRO A 925 -15.07 68.34 38.16
CA PRO A 925 -15.48 68.52 39.55
C PRO A 925 -16.81 69.22 39.47
N TYR A 926 -17.79 68.73 40.27
CA TYR A 926 -19.06 69.40 40.40
C TYR A 926 -18.77 70.78 40.99
N LEU A 927 -18.45 71.72 40.12
CA LEU A 927 -18.42 73.08 40.43
C LEU A 927 -19.94 73.51 40.49
N ASN A 928 -20.37 73.68 41.69
CA ASN A 928 -21.60 74.34 41.94
C ASN A 928 -21.37 75.83 41.59
N MET A 929 -21.10 76.10 40.34
CA MET A 929 -21.07 77.44 39.81
C MET A 929 -22.06 77.58 38.71
N ILE A 930 -22.99 78.39 39.02
CA ILE A 930 -23.90 78.91 38.06
C ILE A 930 -23.11 79.75 37.07
N SER A 931 -22.76 79.24 35.99
CA SER A 931 -22.39 80.03 34.83
C SER A 931 -23.07 79.38 33.59
N ASP A 932 -23.56 80.28 32.86
CA ASP A 932 -24.31 80.06 31.62
C ASP A 932 -23.65 79.01 30.70
N PRO A 933 -24.36 78.04 30.24
CA PRO A 933 -23.80 76.99 29.37
C PRO A 933 -23.42 77.48 27.97
N GLU A 934 -23.49 78.80 27.65
CA GLU A 934 -23.16 79.26 26.31
C GLU A 934 -21.69 79.70 26.12
N GLU A 935 -20.79 79.62 27.12
CA GLU A 935 -19.42 80.12 27.00
C GLU A 935 -18.31 79.00 26.97
N CYS A 936 -18.41 78.09 26.06
CA CYS A 936 -17.26 77.39 25.56
C CYS A 936 -16.87 77.94 24.19
N THR A 937 -16.40 79.14 24.12
CA THR A 937 -15.76 79.68 22.94
C THR A 937 -14.26 79.64 23.02
N SER A 938 -13.58 79.37 21.92
CA SER A 938 -12.16 79.11 21.80
C SER A 938 -11.19 80.21 22.15
N ASP A 939 -11.69 81.38 22.59
CA ASP A 939 -10.87 82.58 22.70
C ASP A 939 -10.88 83.26 24.09
N GLU A 940 -11.46 82.69 25.13
CA GLU A 940 -11.44 83.34 26.44
C GLU A 940 -10.63 82.50 27.46
N THR A 941 -9.80 83.26 28.21
CA THR A 941 -9.09 82.72 29.38
C THR A 941 -10.04 82.46 30.49
N VAL A 942 -10.24 81.19 30.82
CA VAL A 942 -11.07 80.77 31.93
C VAL A 942 -10.16 80.61 33.15
N ASP A 943 -10.37 81.38 34.18
CA ASP A 943 -9.69 81.26 35.46
C ASP A 943 -10.33 80.08 36.21
N PHE A 944 -9.66 78.93 36.29
CA PHE A 944 -10.07 77.80 37.08
C PHE A 944 -9.60 77.95 38.56
N ILE A 945 -10.51 78.27 39.42
CA ILE A 945 -10.26 78.22 40.88
C ILE A 945 -10.74 76.84 41.39
N PRO A 946 -9.81 75.90 41.66
CA PRO A 946 -10.25 74.58 42.16
C PRO A 946 -10.70 74.66 43.63
N VAL A 947 -11.93 74.26 43.91
CA VAL A 947 -12.36 73.98 45.30
C VAL A 947 -12.12 72.48 45.54
N PHE A 948 -11.01 72.16 46.22
CA PHE A 948 -10.60 70.83 46.56
C PHE A 948 -11.30 70.31 47.83
N ASN A 949 -11.78 69.07 47.71
CA ASN A 949 -11.93 68.23 48.88
C ASN A 949 -10.58 67.45 49.07
N SER A 950 -10.03 67.44 50.17
CA SER A 950 -8.67 67.35 50.65
C SER A 950 -7.81 66.12 50.33
N VAL A 951 -7.76 65.57 49.13
CA VAL A 951 -7.01 64.29 48.91
C VAL A 951 -6.03 64.29 47.72
N TYR A 952 -5.77 65.34 47.04
CA TYR A 952 -4.83 65.28 45.87
C TYR A 952 -3.72 66.32 46.02
N GLN A 953 -2.47 65.79 46.10
CA GLN A 953 -1.25 66.57 45.93
C GLN A 953 -0.70 66.42 44.52
N GLY A 954 -0.78 67.48 43.76
CA GLY A 954 -0.12 67.63 42.43
C GLY A 954 -1.01 67.38 41.21
N TYR A 955 -1.22 68.31 40.41
CA TYR A 955 -1.83 68.17 39.07
C TYR A 955 -1.15 69.14 38.12
N SER A 956 -1.08 68.71 36.84
CA SER A 956 -0.62 69.56 35.75
C SER A 956 -1.72 69.78 34.72
N TRP A 957 -1.74 70.93 34.13
CA TRP A 957 -2.72 71.26 33.06
C TRP A 957 -2.07 71.03 31.69
N LEU A 958 -2.71 70.24 30.86
CA LEU A 958 -2.33 70.13 29.47
C LEU A 958 -3.37 70.82 28.60
N VAL A 959 -2.95 71.88 27.92
CA VAL A 959 -3.79 72.58 26.93
C VAL A 959 -3.03 72.47 25.59
N ASN A 960 -3.70 71.93 24.59
CA ASN A 960 -3.08 71.66 23.27
C ASN A 960 -1.75 70.91 23.37
N SER A 961 -1.71 69.84 24.20
CA SER A 961 -0.56 68.98 24.36
C SER A 961 0.70 69.65 24.93
N VAL A 962 0.59 70.81 25.50
CA VAL A 962 1.67 71.57 26.16
C VAL A 962 1.38 71.68 27.66
N ASP A 963 2.35 71.29 28.51
CA ASP A 963 2.22 71.45 29.99
C ASP A 963 2.24 72.93 30.30
N GLN A 964 1.18 73.45 30.90
CA GLN A 964 1.05 74.86 31.28
C GLN A 964 1.45 75.09 32.73
N GLY A 965 2.04 74.11 33.37
CA GLY A 965 2.52 74.21 34.77
C GLY A 965 1.47 73.79 35.82
N SER A 966 1.92 73.62 37.07
CA SER A 966 1.15 73.08 38.20
C SER A 966 0.34 74.16 38.92
#